data_59ecc6e225ddc817d45c05395c411195
#
_entry.id   59ecc6e225ddc817d45c05395c411195
#
_cell.length_a   1.000
_cell.length_b   1.000
_cell.length_c   1.000
_cell.angle_alpha   90.00
_cell.angle_beta   90.00
_cell.angle_gamma   90.00
#
_symmetry.space_group_name_H-M   'P 1'
#
loop_
_entity.id
_entity.type
_entity.pdbx_description
1 polymer ?
#
loop_
_entity_poly.entity_id
_entity_poly.type
_entity_poly.pdbx_seq_one_letter_code
_entity_poly.pdbx_strand_id
1 'polypeptide(L)'
;DFDREIAPILATYCLECHKDGNIKGKLNLTTKAGIEKGGKSGPAVVSGKVGKIETSPLLVRVMANEMPPKTPLPIKDKLLLEKWVLAGAIWGANPEAPIDPFRFSTSGRAGYDWWSLKALMPTATPMNFNLNPIDAFILEKLKGSGLSQNPQADKRTLLKRLSFDLIGLAPTPDEYANFLADVSTNSYEKQVDRLLASPHYGERWARHWLDVARFGETDGFERNQKRPNAWPYRDWVIRALNEDMPFDHFARLQIAGDVLEPNNPDAVRATGFLVGGVYNTVLGNDQMRSANRQDELEDLVGTVGQAFLGLTVNCARCHDHKFDPISMEDYYRMAATLSGVNHGERSLPLPGLAQKIENAERLTKNLETELEALEAPIRSALIKERAKTIPVTQHPPKPFISWDLRHALIDSETGLALQPQGPVQLTPSGARLADNSYLKSEPIGKTLHEKTLETWVQVNPGQQQGGAPVSLFKPIDATFDAIVYAELEKNRWMAGSDFFRRTKSFQSTDTLEPEPNTWVHLAITYHANGNITGYRDGKPYGQTYQSSGLLPFEAGQSRVLVGCRLEPAGGNKMFTGTIAQVRLYDRALTLEEVKSSFQHGDIWPNRREVVEKMPPKDQLRHKALLTQRIELTTELQKARSTQGEKAYAVVAQKPNETRILARGDHTKPGKLAKPGVLKALGELELDANASDTERRVHLARWMTSPENPLFARVAVNRLWLLHFGAGLVDTPSDFGFNGGQPSHPALLDWLATVFIQKKYSLKALHKLLVTCATYKQASTPRADALAKDVDNRLLWRMRKKRLEGEVLRDAMLQASGILNLQVGGPGFSDYKVTDTGNGTTYYEPFDSDAPELQRRSIYRFSPRGGETSMLDLFDCPDCATAAPKRTATTTPLQALNLWNGPIAIRLAGTMAEKIKNETKMNQEQVQQVYQKTLGRNPSEIEAKLAGELASQHGLRAVCRVLLNSNEFLMVE
;
A
#
# COMPACT_ATOMS: atom_id res chain seq x y z
N ASP A 1 1.24 -48.79 -1.08
CA ASP A 1 2.20 -47.71 -0.81
C ASP A 1 1.67 -46.83 0.34
N PHE A 2 2.39 -46.79 1.48
CA PHE A 2 1.95 -46.04 2.65
C PHE A 2 1.78 -44.55 2.33
N ASP A 3 2.78 -43.94 1.73
CA ASP A 3 2.82 -42.49 1.49
C ASP A 3 1.72 -42.01 0.52
N ARG A 4 1.35 -42.86 -0.44
CA ARG A 4 0.36 -42.52 -1.49
C ARG A 4 -1.05 -43.01 -1.21
N GLU A 5 -1.24 -44.08 -0.41
CA GLU A 5 -2.54 -44.73 -0.21
C GLU A 5 -3.03 -44.59 1.23
N ILE A 6 -2.16 -44.79 2.22
CA ILE A 6 -2.56 -44.85 3.65
C ILE A 6 -2.43 -43.49 4.34
N ALA A 7 -1.28 -42.79 4.17
CA ALA A 7 -1.06 -41.47 4.77
C ALA A 7 -2.15 -40.45 4.40
N PRO A 8 -2.64 -40.38 3.12
CA PRO A 8 -3.77 -39.54 2.76
C PRO A 8 -5.08 -39.90 3.49
N ILE A 9 -5.38 -41.18 3.70
CA ILE A 9 -6.56 -41.62 4.43
C ILE A 9 -6.46 -41.16 5.89
N LEU A 10 -5.34 -41.43 6.55
CA LEU A 10 -5.09 -40.98 7.92
C LEU A 10 -5.20 -39.45 8.02
N ALA A 11 -4.57 -38.72 7.10
CA ALA A 11 -4.59 -37.25 7.06
C ALA A 11 -6.02 -36.70 6.92
N THR A 12 -6.81 -37.26 6.00
CA THR A 12 -8.16 -36.77 5.70
C THR A 12 -9.18 -37.07 6.81
N TYR A 13 -9.13 -38.26 7.38
CA TYR A 13 -10.20 -38.73 8.26
C TYR A 13 -9.85 -38.80 9.74
N CYS A 14 -8.56 -38.81 10.10
CA CYS A 14 -8.10 -39.11 11.45
C CYS A 14 -7.33 -37.95 12.11
N LEU A 15 -6.47 -37.24 11.36
CA LEU A 15 -5.54 -36.27 11.96
C LEU A 15 -6.20 -34.98 12.45
N GLU A 16 -7.43 -34.69 12.04
CA GLU A 16 -8.18 -33.56 12.64
C GLU A 16 -8.33 -33.70 14.17
N CYS A 17 -8.46 -34.96 14.65
CA CYS A 17 -8.67 -35.27 16.07
C CYS A 17 -7.49 -35.98 16.72
N HIS A 18 -6.55 -36.52 15.97
CA HIS A 18 -5.48 -37.39 16.47
C HIS A 18 -4.08 -36.91 16.03
N LYS A 19 -3.80 -35.61 16.16
CA LYS A 19 -2.48 -34.96 15.89
C LYS A 19 -1.99 -34.18 17.10
N ASP A 20 -0.73 -33.77 17.10
CA ASP A 20 -0.18 -32.88 18.12
C ASP A 20 -1.01 -31.60 18.22
N GLY A 21 -1.34 -31.22 19.45
CA GLY A 21 -2.26 -30.10 19.72
C GLY A 21 -3.76 -30.50 19.79
N ASN A 22 -4.16 -31.65 19.24
CA ASN A 22 -5.54 -32.19 19.37
C ASN A 22 -5.51 -33.70 19.50
N ILE A 23 -5.12 -34.21 20.69
CA ILE A 23 -4.90 -35.64 20.93
C ILE A 23 -6.13 -36.21 21.60
N LYS A 24 -7.26 -36.39 20.87
CA LYS A 24 -8.45 -37.05 21.40
C LYS A 24 -8.16 -38.52 21.70
N GLY A 25 -8.64 -38.99 22.85
CA GLY A 25 -8.38 -40.35 23.30
C GLY A 25 -6.91 -40.63 23.67
N LYS A 26 -6.05 -39.59 23.79
CA LYS A 26 -4.58 -39.68 23.97
C LYS A 26 -3.88 -40.41 22.82
N LEU A 27 -4.52 -40.48 21.64
CA LEU A 27 -3.99 -41.14 20.45
C LEU A 27 -3.39 -40.11 19.47
N ASN A 28 -2.13 -40.28 19.13
CA ASN A 28 -1.47 -39.55 18.06
C ASN A 28 -1.24 -40.50 16.86
N LEU A 29 -1.80 -40.13 15.70
CA LEU A 29 -1.67 -40.92 14.46
C LEU A 29 -0.70 -40.30 13.48
N THR A 30 -0.01 -39.22 13.85
CA THR A 30 0.90 -38.50 12.91
C THR A 30 2.24 -39.21 12.71
N THR A 31 2.67 -40.08 13.62
CA THR A 31 3.96 -40.77 13.56
C THR A 31 3.80 -42.26 13.77
N LYS A 32 4.75 -43.06 13.27
CA LYS A 32 4.81 -44.50 13.55
C LYS A 32 4.82 -44.76 15.04
N ALA A 33 5.70 -44.07 15.76
CA ALA A 33 5.81 -44.23 17.23
C ALA A 33 4.50 -43.85 17.95
N GLY A 34 3.76 -42.86 17.45
CA GLY A 34 2.43 -42.48 17.99
C GLY A 34 1.37 -43.57 17.80
N ILE A 35 1.34 -44.22 16.64
CA ILE A 35 0.44 -45.35 16.33
C ILE A 35 0.79 -46.57 17.21
N GLU A 36 2.08 -46.87 17.34
CA GLU A 36 2.56 -47.99 18.14
C GLU A 36 2.32 -47.77 19.64
N LYS A 37 2.56 -46.56 20.15
CA LYS A 37 2.21 -46.17 21.52
C LYS A 37 0.72 -46.26 21.80
N GLY A 38 -0.08 -45.84 20.81
CA GLY A 38 -1.54 -45.85 20.90
C GLY A 38 -2.11 -44.79 21.83
N GLY A 39 -3.38 -45.00 22.22
CA GLY A 39 -4.16 -44.11 23.07
C GLY A 39 -4.73 -44.84 24.30
N LYS A 40 -5.90 -44.36 24.78
CA LYS A 40 -6.60 -44.97 25.93
C LYS A 40 -6.98 -46.43 25.74
N SER A 41 -7.09 -46.89 24.48
CA SER A 41 -7.43 -48.28 24.12
C SER A 41 -6.23 -49.18 23.79
N GLY A 42 -5.01 -48.73 24.10
CA GLY A 42 -3.75 -49.41 23.75
C GLY A 42 -3.20 -48.97 22.35
N PRO A 43 -2.23 -49.72 21.81
CA PRO A 43 -1.68 -49.49 20.50
C PRO A 43 -2.76 -49.38 19.41
N ALA A 44 -2.68 -48.38 18.53
CA ALA A 44 -3.69 -48.22 17.48
C ALA A 44 -3.66 -49.38 16.45
N VAL A 45 -2.43 -49.84 16.18
CA VAL A 45 -2.14 -51.00 15.33
C VAL A 45 -1.20 -51.94 16.10
N VAL A 46 -1.51 -53.21 16.12
CA VAL A 46 -0.67 -54.24 16.76
C VAL A 46 0.21 -54.85 15.66
N SER A 47 1.47 -54.44 15.57
CA SER A 47 2.44 -54.96 14.64
C SER A 47 2.91 -56.37 15.09
N GLY A 48 3.10 -57.27 14.13
CA GLY A 48 3.68 -58.62 14.37
C GLY A 48 2.69 -59.76 14.48
N LYS A 49 1.40 -59.56 14.45
CA LYS A 49 0.39 -60.60 14.28
C LYS A 49 -0.32 -60.48 12.92
N VAL A 50 0.38 -60.91 11.89
CA VAL A 50 -0.19 -60.96 10.54
C VAL A 50 -1.47 -61.80 10.57
N GLY A 51 -2.59 -61.21 10.16
CA GLY A 51 -3.85 -61.89 9.95
C GLY A 51 -4.96 -61.81 11.02
N LYS A 52 -4.85 -60.95 12.08
CA LYS A 52 -5.93 -60.77 13.02
C LYS A 52 -6.44 -59.32 13.07
N ILE A 53 -7.51 -59.02 12.33
CA ILE A 53 -8.21 -57.70 12.30
C ILE A 53 -8.71 -57.32 13.71
N GLU A 54 -9.14 -58.29 14.49
CA GLU A 54 -9.74 -58.12 15.83
C GLU A 54 -8.79 -57.56 16.88
N THR A 55 -7.49 -57.51 16.60
CA THR A 55 -6.46 -57.04 17.52
C THR A 55 -6.02 -55.57 17.31
N SER A 56 -6.46 -54.90 16.23
CA SER A 56 -6.08 -53.54 15.94
C SER A 56 -7.25 -52.58 16.21
N PRO A 57 -7.24 -51.82 17.33
CA PRO A 57 -8.31 -50.89 17.66
C PRO A 57 -8.65 -49.87 16.57
N LEU A 58 -7.69 -49.47 15.75
CA LEU A 58 -7.90 -48.60 14.60
C LEU A 58 -8.90 -49.26 13.62
N LEU A 59 -8.65 -50.49 13.18
CA LEU A 59 -9.50 -51.19 12.24
C LEU A 59 -10.86 -51.52 12.82
N VAL A 60 -10.91 -52.02 14.05
CA VAL A 60 -12.17 -52.37 14.72
C VAL A 60 -13.12 -51.19 14.71
N ARG A 61 -12.66 -50.02 15.13
CA ARG A 61 -13.48 -48.80 15.19
C ARG A 61 -13.85 -48.25 13.83
N VAL A 62 -12.93 -48.33 12.85
CA VAL A 62 -13.20 -47.87 11.47
C VAL A 62 -14.21 -48.80 10.78
N MET A 63 -14.09 -50.12 10.94
CA MET A 63 -15.02 -51.09 10.36
C MET A 63 -16.40 -51.01 11.00
N ALA A 64 -16.47 -50.76 12.30
CA ALA A 64 -17.74 -50.56 13.03
C ALA A 64 -18.39 -49.20 12.77
N ASN A 65 -17.77 -48.29 11.96
CA ASN A 65 -18.19 -46.90 11.75
C ASN A 65 -18.20 -46.03 13.03
N GLU A 66 -17.49 -46.44 14.07
CA GLU A 66 -17.34 -45.64 15.29
C GLU A 66 -16.37 -44.46 15.06
N MET A 67 -15.41 -44.63 14.13
CA MET A 67 -14.42 -43.62 13.77
C MET A 67 -14.30 -43.48 12.24
N PRO A 68 -14.28 -42.25 11.75
CA PRO A 68 -14.62 -40.97 12.40
C PRO A 68 -16.12 -40.90 12.77
N PRO A 69 -16.47 -40.21 13.89
CA PRO A 69 -17.83 -40.28 14.44
C PRO A 69 -18.91 -39.57 13.58
N LYS A 70 -18.52 -38.73 12.64
CA LYS A 70 -19.48 -37.96 11.81
C LYS A 70 -19.53 -38.38 10.34
N THR A 71 -18.46 -38.95 9.82
CA THR A 71 -18.33 -39.28 8.40
C THR A 71 -17.58 -40.57 8.24
N PRO A 72 -18.29 -41.71 8.16
CA PRO A 72 -17.67 -43.01 7.95
C PRO A 72 -16.80 -43.05 6.71
N LEU A 73 -15.68 -43.76 6.74
CA LEU A 73 -14.80 -43.92 5.59
C LEU A 73 -15.53 -44.63 4.44
N PRO A 74 -15.25 -44.26 3.19
CA PRO A 74 -15.65 -45.04 2.03
C PRO A 74 -15.15 -46.49 2.13
N ILE A 75 -15.92 -47.46 1.59
CA ILE A 75 -15.58 -48.89 1.60
C ILE A 75 -14.17 -49.10 1.03
N LYS A 76 -13.83 -48.44 -0.04
CA LYS A 76 -12.50 -48.51 -0.67
C LYS A 76 -11.37 -48.19 0.31
N ASP A 77 -11.52 -47.09 1.06
CA ASP A 77 -10.50 -46.64 2.01
C ASP A 77 -10.37 -47.55 3.21
N LYS A 78 -11.51 -48.11 3.68
CA LYS A 78 -11.51 -49.14 4.71
C LYS A 78 -10.71 -50.40 4.30
N LEU A 79 -10.92 -50.86 3.07
CA LEU A 79 -10.19 -52.01 2.50
C LEU A 79 -8.70 -51.74 2.37
N LEU A 80 -8.30 -50.51 2.02
CA LEU A 80 -6.90 -50.13 1.98
C LEU A 80 -6.24 -50.12 3.34
N LEU A 81 -6.92 -49.60 4.37
CA LEU A 81 -6.45 -49.64 5.77
C LEU A 81 -6.34 -51.05 6.28
N GLU A 82 -7.36 -51.90 6.01
CA GLU A 82 -7.35 -53.30 6.34
C GLU A 82 -6.14 -54.01 5.73
N LYS A 83 -5.95 -53.88 4.41
CA LYS A 83 -4.81 -54.47 3.69
C LYS A 83 -3.47 -54.00 4.26
N TRP A 84 -3.35 -52.73 4.62
CA TRP A 84 -2.15 -52.14 5.21
C TRP A 84 -1.85 -52.73 6.59
N VAL A 85 -2.85 -52.81 7.48
CA VAL A 85 -2.68 -53.42 8.81
C VAL A 85 -2.37 -54.90 8.72
N LEU A 86 -3.01 -55.65 7.81
CA LEU A 86 -2.76 -57.05 7.56
C LEU A 86 -1.36 -57.32 7.02
N ALA A 87 -0.81 -56.39 6.25
CA ALA A 87 0.56 -56.45 5.75
C ALA A 87 1.64 -56.04 6.77
N GLY A 88 1.27 -55.85 8.05
CA GLY A 88 2.17 -55.50 9.12
C GLY A 88 2.34 -54.02 9.38
N ALA A 89 1.41 -53.16 8.86
CA ALA A 89 1.38 -51.74 9.01
C ALA A 89 2.74 -51.03 8.65
N ILE A 90 3.28 -51.46 7.52
CA ILE A 90 4.56 -50.93 7.01
C ILE A 90 4.41 -49.42 6.78
N TRP A 91 5.30 -48.66 7.41
CA TRP A 91 5.33 -47.22 7.29
C TRP A 91 6.07 -46.76 6.03
N GLY A 92 5.92 -45.49 5.64
CA GLY A 92 6.56 -44.97 4.43
C GLY A 92 8.08 -44.81 4.54
N ALA A 93 8.66 -44.12 3.58
CA ALA A 93 10.14 -44.00 3.42
C ALA A 93 10.83 -43.35 4.61
N ASN A 94 10.12 -42.53 5.39
CA ASN A 94 10.67 -41.91 6.61
C ASN A 94 9.75 -42.16 7.82
N PRO A 95 9.96 -43.24 8.57
CA PRO A 95 9.14 -43.63 9.72
C PRO A 95 9.27 -42.68 10.93
N GLU A 96 10.33 -41.88 11.02
CA GLU A 96 10.56 -40.92 12.09
C GLU A 96 9.88 -39.57 11.83
N ALA A 97 9.57 -39.27 10.57
CA ALA A 97 8.87 -38.03 10.22
C ALA A 97 7.37 -38.13 10.47
N PRO A 98 6.73 -37.06 11.00
CA PRO A 98 5.28 -36.98 11.05
C PRO A 98 4.66 -37.02 9.65
N ILE A 99 3.46 -37.64 9.55
CA ILE A 99 2.65 -37.54 8.31
C ILE A 99 2.39 -36.06 8.05
N ASP A 100 2.84 -35.55 6.91
CA ASP A 100 2.42 -34.25 6.40
C ASP A 100 1.05 -34.43 5.71
N PRO A 101 -0.02 -33.85 6.27
CA PRO A 101 -1.36 -34.00 5.72
C PRO A 101 -1.52 -33.38 4.33
N PHE A 102 -0.55 -32.57 3.91
CA PHE A 102 -0.56 -31.84 2.65
C PHE A 102 0.30 -32.48 1.55
N ARG A 103 1.00 -33.55 1.85
CA ARG A 103 2.00 -34.14 0.94
C ARG A 103 1.43 -34.58 -0.40
N PHE A 104 0.24 -35.19 -0.40
CA PHE A 104 -0.43 -35.71 -1.58
C PHE A 104 -1.87 -35.25 -1.70
N SER A 105 -2.30 -35.04 -2.96
CA SER A 105 -3.70 -34.78 -3.30
C SER A 105 -4.57 -36.00 -3.04
N THR A 106 -5.79 -35.76 -2.60
CA THR A 106 -6.83 -36.76 -2.41
C THR A 106 -8.06 -36.43 -3.23
N SER A 107 -9.10 -37.27 -3.16
CA SER A 107 -10.40 -36.97 -3.79
C SER A 107 -11.14 -35.79 -3.17
N GLY A 108 -10.72 -35.30 -1.99
CA GLY A 108 -11.35 -34.21 -1.25
C GLY A 108 -10.50 -32.97 -1.05
N ARG A 109 -9.20 -33.00 -1.41
CA ARG A 109 -8.28 -31.86 -1.24
C ARG A 109 -7.03 -31.96 -2.10
N ALA A 110 -6.43 -30.81 -2.41
CA ALA A 110 -5.11 -30.72 -3.01
C ALA A 110 -4.00 -31.04 -1.99
N GLY A 111 -2.91 -31.63 -2.49
CA GLY A 111 -1.62 -31.73 -1.81
C GLY A 111 -0.56 -30.93 -2.55
N TYR A 112 0.72 -31.05 -2.14
CA TYR A 112 1.84 -30.39 -2.83
C TYR A 112 2.04 -30.89 -4.26
N ASP A 113 1.47 -32.05 -4.60
CA ASP A 113 1.46 -32.61 -5.95
C ASP A 113 0.29 -32.10 -6.82
N TRP A 114 -0.47 -31.11 -6.34
CA TRP A 114 -1.55 -30.51 -7.12
C TRP A 114 -1.04 -29.87 -8.40
N TRP A 115 -1.83 -29.93 -9.47
CA TRP A 115 -1.39 -29.50 -10.81
C TRP A 115 -0.81 -28.07 -10.85
N SER A 116 -1.43 -27.14 -10.11
CA SER A 116 -1.04 -25.73 -10.14
C SER A 116 0.24 -25.43 -9.33
N LEU A 117 0.57 -26.30 -8.37
CA LEU A 117 1.77 -26.19 -7.52
C LEU A 117 3.01 -26.86 -8.14
N LYS A 118 2.82 -27.66 -9.21
CA LYS A 118 3.94 -28.28 -9.92
C LYS A 118 4.72 -27.24 -10.72
N ALA A 119 6.04 -27.43 -10.78
CA ALA A 119 6.90 -26.60 -11.62
C ALA A 119 6.38 -26.54 -13.08
N LEU A 120 6.62 -25.41 -13.74
CA LEU A 120 6.30 -25.25 -15.14
C LEU A 120 7.06 -26.30 -15.96
N MET A 121 6.33 -27.08 -16.75
CA MET A 121 6.94 -28.05 -17.64
C MET A 121 7.16 -27.44 -19.03
N PRO A 122 8.39 -27.48 -19.56
CA PRO A 122 8.63 -27.08 -20.93
C PRO A 122 7.74 -27.90 -21.84
N THR A 123 6.71 -27.27 -22.39
CA THR A 123 5.75 -27.94 -23.25
C THR A 123 6.11 -27.69 -24.72
N ALA A 124 6.40 -28.73 -25.48
CA ALA A 124 6.59 -28.60 -26.91
C ALA A 124 5.27 -28.20 -27.57
N THR A 125 5.33 -27.29 -28.54
CA THR A 125 4.17 -27.00 -29.38
C THR A 125 3.80 -28.22 -30.22
N PRO A 126 2.50 -28.52 -30.38
CA PRO A 126 2.08 -29.59 -31.32
C PRO A 126 2.66 -29.29 -32.69
N MET A 127 3.15 -30.34 -33.37
CA MET A 127 3.86 -30.22 -34.66
C MET A 127 2.93 -29.68 -35.76
N ASN A 128 2.97 -28.36 -35.97
CA ASN A 128 2.41 -27.71 -37.16
C ASN A 128 3.12 -26.37 -37.36
N PHE A 129 4.25 -26.41 -38.08
CA PHE A 129 5.21 -25.31 -38.18
C PHE A 129 4.70 -24.03 -38.85
N ASN A 130 3.50 -24.04 -39.46
CA ASN A 130 2.93 -22.91 -40.19
C ASN A 130 1.82 -22.19 -39.39
N LEU A 131 1.51 -22.60 -38.18
CA LEU A 131 0.45 -22.00 -37.36
C LEU A 131 1.02 -21.22 -36.17
N ASN A 132 0.25 -20.24 -35.72
CA ASN A 132 0.49 -19.67 -34.41
C ASN A 132 0.42 -20.78 -33.33
N PRO A 133 1.40 -20.91 -32.46
CA PRO A 133 1.45 -21.99 -31.47
C PRO A 133 0.16 -22.16 -30.65
N ILE A 134 -0.53 -21.07 -30.31
CA ILE A 134 -1.82 -21.11 -29.62
C ILE A 134 -2.83 -21.94 -30.44
N ASP A 135 -2.92 -21.64 -31.72
CA ASP A 135 -3.86 -22.32 -32.62
C ASP A 135 -3.56 -23.82 -32.74
N ALA A 136 -2.29 -24.20 -32.67
CA ALA A 136 -1.91 -25.61 -32.68
C ALA A 136 -2.51 -26.39 -31.50
N PHE A 137 -2.39 -25.85 -30.28
CA PHE A 137 -3.00 -26.44 -29.07
C PHE A 137 -4.53 -26.51 -29.15
N ILE A 138 -5.16 -25.45 -29.65
CA ILE A 138 -6.62 -25.37 -29.75
C ILE A 138 -7.14 -26.36 -30.81
N LEU A 139 -6.51 -26.38 -31.98
CA LEU A 139 -6.91 -27.28 -33.07
C LEU A 139 -6.74 -28.74 -32.69
N GLU A 140 -5.67 -29.11 -32.00
CA GLU A 140 -5.46 -30.48 -31.53
C GLU A 140 -6.64 -30.94 -30.64
N LYS A 141 -7.05 -30.09 -29.69
CA LYS A 141 -8.15 -30.39 -28.79
C LYS A 141 -9.51 -30.44 -29.49
N LEU A 142 -9.77 -29.50 -30.39
CA LEU A 142 -10.96 -29.46 -31.22
C LEU A 142 -11.08 -30.72 -32.07
N LYS A 143 -9.98 -31.11 -32.75
CA LYS A 143 -9.92 -32.33 -33.58
C LYS A 143 -10.21 -33.59 -32.75
N GLY A 144 -9.65 -33.68 -31.52
CA GLY A 144 -9.92 -34.80 -30.61
C GLY A 144 -11.39 -34.89 -30.20
N SER A 145 -12.15 -33.77 -30.26
CA SER A 145 -13.58 -33.69 -29.97
C SER A 145 -14.46 -33.72 -31.23
N GLY A 146 -13.87 -33.92 -32.42
CA GLY A 146 -14.58 -33.91 -33.72
C GLY A 146 -15.22 -32.54 -34.00
N LEU A 147 -14.54 -31.46 -33.65
CA LEU A 147 -14.94 -30.10 -33.91
C LEU A 147 -13.89 -29.36 -34.77
N SER A 148 -14.32 -28.29 -35.40
CA SER A 148 -13.44 -27.36 -36.12
C SER A 148 -13.68 -25.93 -35.64
N GLN A 149 -12.70 -25.09 -35.87
CA GLN A 149 -12.80 -23.65 -35.65
C GLN A 149 -13.81 -23.00 -36.59
N ASN A 150 -14.43 -21.90 -36.15
CA ASN A 150 -15.18 -21.02 -37.04
C ASN A 150 -14.26 -20.32 -38.03
N PRO A 151 -14.81 -19.84 -39.20
CA PRO A 151 -14.05 -18.99 -40.11
C PRO A 151 -13.68 -17.67 -39.40
N GLN A 152 -12.71 -16.97 -39.97
CA GLN A 152 -12.33 -15.65 -39.51
C GLN A 152 -13.49 -14.65 -39.63
N ALA A 153 -13.63 -13.77 -38.65
CA ALA A 153 -14.56 -12.64 -38.69
C ALA A 153 -14.13 -11.63 -39.76
N ASP A 154 -15.09 -10.80 -40.21
CA ASP A 154 -14.81 -9.72 -41.16
C ASP A 154 -13.90 -8.63 -40.53
N LYS A 155 -13.25 -7.84 -41.39
CA LYS A 155 -12.32 -6.79 -40.96
C LYS A 155 -12.93 -5.78 -39.99
N ARG A 156 -14.20 -5.39 -40.16
CA ARG A 156 -14.89 -4.42 -39.31
C ARG A 156 -15.08 -4.98 -37.89
N THR A 157 -15.59 -6.20 -37.80
CA THR A 157 -15.74 -6.94 -36.54
C THR A 157 -14.41 -7.09 -35.82
N LEU A 158 -13.34 -7.44 -36.55
CA LEU A 158 -12.01 -7.59 -35.99
C LEU A 158 -11.44 -6.28 -35.45
N LEU A 159 -11.62 -5.14 -36.15
CA LEU A 159 -11.13 -3.85 -35.68
C LEU A 159 -11.93 -3.36 -34.44
N LYS A 160 -13.26 -3.55 -34.45
CA LYS A 160 -14.11 -3.22 -33.29
C LYS A 160 -13.69 -4.00 -32.06
N ARG A 161 -13.53 -5.32 -32.18
CA ARG A 161 -13.09 -6.19 -31.10
C ARG A 161 -11.72 -5.78 -30.55
N LEU A 162 -10.76 -5.61 -31.46
CA LEU A 162 -9.39 -5.25 -31.11
C LEU A 162 -9.31 -3.91 -30.37
N SER A 163 -10.05 -2.88 -30.84
CA SER A 163 -10.06 -1.56 -30.22
C SER A 163 -10.66 -1.60 -28.81
N PHE A 164 -11.83 -2.24 -28.63
CA PHE A 164 -12.43 -2.36 -27.30
C PHE A 164 -11.60 -3.21 -26.35
N ASP A 165 -10.96 -4.28 -26.82
CA ASP A 165 -10.10 -5.11 -25.98
C ASP A 165 -8.81 -4.40 -25.58
N LEU A 166 -8.13 -3.70 -26.50
CA LEU A 166 -6.83 -3.11 -26.22
C LEU A 166 -6.88 -1.72 -25.61
N ILE A 167 -7.84 -0.87 -26.02
CA ILE A 167 -7.90 0.54 -25.58
C ILE A 167 -9.25 0.94 -24.94
N GLY A 168 -10.27 0.08 -24.99
CA GLY A 168 -11.58 0.34 -24.41
C GLY A 168 -12.36 1.48 -25.08
N LEU A 169 -12.06 1.79 -26.36
CA LEU A 169 -12.71 2.81 -27.16
C LEU A 169 -13.14 2.23 -28.50
N ALA A 170 -14.22 2.76 -29.07
CA ALA A 170 -14.64 2.40 -30.41
C ALA A 170 -13.64 2.93 -31.47
N PRO A 171 -13.43 2.23 -32.59
CA PRO A 171 -12.72 2.80 -33.72
C PRO A 171 -13.47 4.01 -34.28
N THR A 172 -12.74 5.03 -34.70
CA THR A 172 -13.34 6.18 -35.41
C THR A 172 -13.78 5.78 -36.83
N PRO A 173 -14.67 6.55 -37.48
CA PRO A 173 -15.04 6.33 -38.87
C PRO A 173 -13.82 6.29 -39.80
N ASP A 174 -12.83 7.14 -39.59
CA ASP A 174 -11.59 7.18 -40.39
C ASP A 174 -10.72 5.95 -40.16
N GLU A 175 -10.61 5.45 -38.94
CA GLU A 175 -9.88 4.22 -38.61
C GLU A 175 -10.51 3.01 -39.31
N TYR A 176 -11.85 2.95 -39.33
CA TYR A 176 -12.54 1.93 -40.13
C TYR A 176 -12.25 2.06 -41.62
N ALA A 177 -12.37 3.25 -42.21
CA ALA A 177 -12.13 3.49 -43.60
C ALA A 177 -10.70 3.11 -44.00
N ASN A 178 -9.71 3.55 -43.23
CA ASN A 178 -8.30 3.28 -43.48
C ASN A 178 -7.98 1.78 -43.39
N PHE A 179 -8.49 1.08 -42.37
CA PHE A 179 -8.25 -0.35 -42.22
C PHE A 179 -8.92 -1.19 -43.27
N LEU A 180 -10.14 -0.83 -43.71
CA LEU A 180 -10.87 -1.53 -44.76
C LEU A 180 -10.19 -1.36 -46.13
N ALA A 181 -9.61 -0.21 -46.39
CA ALA A 181 -8.86 0.11 -47.61
C ALA A 181 -7.45 -0.50 -47.64
N ASP A 182 -6.85 -0.83 -46.48
CA ASP A 182 -5.51 -1.44 -46.43
C ASP A 182 -5.57 -2.91 -46.89
N VAL A 183 -5.05 -3.17 -48.11
CA VAL A 183 -4.97 -4.50 -48.70
C VAL A 183 -3.68 -5.25 -48.41
N SER A 184 -2.80 -4.69 -47.61
CA SER A 184 -1.53 -5.33 -47.23
C SER A 184 -1.77 -6.57 -46.37
N THR A 185 -0.92 -7.59 -46.53
CA THR A 185 -1.02 -8.87 -45.80
C THR A 185 -0.88 -8.74 -44.30
N ASN A 186 -0.22 -7.67 -43.82
CA ASN A 186 -0.01 -7.36 -42.43
C ASN A 186 -0.91 -6.20 -41.92
N SER A 187 -2.00 -5.91 -42.64
CA SER A 187 -2.93 -4.81 -42.27
C SER A 187 -3.46 -4.95 -40.86
N TYR A 188 -3.77 -6.16 -40.42
CA TYR A 188 -4.27 -6.43 -39.06
C TYR A 188 -3.19 -6.24 -37.99
N GLU A 189 -1.99 -6.76 -38.20
CA GLU A 189 -0.84 -6.62 -37.30
C GLU A 189 -0.44 -5.17 -37.10
N LYS A 190 -0.55 -4.33 -38.13
CA LYS A 190 -0.36 -2.88 -38.04
C LYS A 190 -1.36 -2.23 -37.05
N GLN A 191 -2.62 -2.66 -37.09
CA GLN A 191 -3.63 -2.17 -36.13
C GLN A 191 -3.32 -2.64 -34.69
N VAL A 192 -2.87 -3.88 -34.52
CA VAL A 192 -2.43 -4.39 -33.21
C VAL A 192 -1.30 -3.54 -32.67
N ASP A 193 -0.26 -3.28 -33.46
CA ASP A 193 0.91 -2.49 -33.04
C ASP A 193 0.51 -1.03 -32.71
N ARG A 194 -0.34 -0.42 -33.54
CA ARG A 194 -0.88 0.93 -33.31
C ARG A 194 -1.63 1.03 -31.98
N LEU A 195 -2.51 0.08 -31.70
CA LEU A 195 -3.32 0.09 -30.50
C LEU A 195 -2.50 -0.23 -29.24
N LEU A 196 -1.54 -1.12 -29.32
CA LEU A 196 -0.59 -1.38 -28.22
C LEU A 196 0.33 -0.19 -27.92
N ALA A 197 0.59 0.67 -28.90
CA ALA A 197 1.36 1.91 -28.71
C ALA A 197 0.50 3.08 -28.20
N SER A 198 -0.81 2.96 -28.20
CA SER A 198 -1.74 4.01 -27.75
C SER A 198 -1.61 4.28 -26.25
N PRO A 199 -1.64 5.55 -25.79
CA PRO A 199 -1.69 5.88 -24.36
C PRO A 199 -2.94 5.33 -23.68
N HIS A 200 -4.01 5.06 -24.44
CA HIS A 200 -5.26 4.50 -23.94
C HIS A 200 -5.20 2.99 -23.64
N TYR A 201 -4.13 2.31 -24.07
CA TYR A 201 -3.87 0.93 -23.68
C TYR A 201 -3.70 0.79 -22.16
N GLY A 202 -2.86 1.63 -21.57
CA GLY A 202 -2.66 1.62 -20.12
C GLY A 202 -3.96 1.93 -19.35
N GLU A 203 -4.79 2.86 -19.83
CA GLU A 203 -6.10 3.17 -19.20
C GLU A 203 -7.02 1.95 -19.20
N ARG A 204 -7.13 1.24 -20.32
CA ARG A 204 -7.96 0.02 -20.44
C ARG A 204 -7.49 -1.07 -19.48
N TRP A 205 -6.21 -1.38 -19.51
CA TRP A 205 -5.65 -2.49 -18.76
C TRP A 205 -5.44 -2.16 -17.28
N ALA A 206 -5.22 -0.88 -16.95
CA ALA A 206 -5.24 -0.42 -15.57
C ALA A 206 -6.60 -0.62 -14.91
N ARG A 207 -7.73 -0.41 -15.62
CA ARG A 207 -9.05 -0.63 -15.04
C ARG A 207 -9.19 -2.07 -14.53
N HIS A 208 -8.78 -3.05 -15.33
CA HIS A 208 -8.80 -4.45 -14.91
C HIS A 208 -7.87 -4.76 -13.73
N TRP A 209 -6.69 -4.12 -13.69
CA TRP A 209 -5.78 -4.28 -12.58
C TRP A 209 -6.32 -3.64 -11.30
N LEU A 210 -6.94 -2.48 -11.39
CA LEU A 210 -7.52 -1.77 -10.26
C LEU A 210 -8.67 -2.54 -9.61
N ASP A 211 -9.42 -3.36 -10.37
CA ASP A 211 -10.42 -4.28 -9.82
C ASP A 211 -9.78 -5.36 -8.94
N VAL A 212 -8.65 -5.91 -9.38
CA VAL A 212 -7.88 -6.90 -8.60
C VAL A 212 -7.24 -6.26 -7.37
N ALA A 213 -6.76 -5.01 -7.51
CA ALA A 213 -6.18 -4.22 -6.44
C ALA A 213 -7.22 -3.63 -5.47
N ARG A 214 -8.53 -3.86 -5.70
CA ARG A 214 -9.63 -3.27 -4.91
C ARG A 214 -9.48 -1.76 -4.69
N PHE A 215 -9.05 -1.07 -5.74
CA PHE A 215 -8.76 0.36 -5.68
C PHE A 215 -10.03 1.18 -5.44
N GLY A 216 -10.05 1.90 -4.33
CA GLY A 216 -11.08 2.89 -4.00
C GLY A 216 -10.45 4.14 -3.37
N GLU A 217 -11.11 5.28 -3.57
CA GLU A 217 -10.62 6.59 -3.16
C GLU A 217 -11.26 7.09 -1.86
N THR A 218 -11.80 6.14 -1.06
CA THR A 218 -12.31 6.37 0.29
C THR A 218 -11.91 5.23 1.22
N ASP A 219 -12.05 5.43 2.54
CA ASP A 219 -11.67 4.44 3.54
C ASP A 219 -12.63 3.25 3.63
N GLY A 220 -13.91 3.46 3.33
CA GLY A 220 -14.96 2.49 3.63
C GLY A 220 -15.36 2.52 5.11
N PHE A 221 -16.05 1.48 5.55
CA PHE A 221 -16.62 1.37 6.89
C PHE A 221 -17.54 2.55 7.26
N GLU A 222 -17.73 2.79 8.56
CA GLU A 222 -18.69 3.78 9.08
C GLU A 222 -18.33 5.23 8.71
N ARG A 223 -17.04 5.58 8.68
CA ARG A 223 -16.60 6.95 8.41
C ARG A 223 -16.49 7.26 6.93
N ASN A 224 -16.04 6.31 6.16
CA ASN A 224 -15.90 6.36 4.70
C ASN A 224 -15.29 7.67 4.16
N GLN A 225 -14.24 8.16 4.82
CA GLN A 225 -13.58 9.42 4.48
C GLN A 225 -12.85 9.33 3.13
N LYS A 226 -12.73 10.46 2.44
CA LYS A 226 -11.97 10.54 1.18
C LYS A 226 -10.49 10.29 1.39
N ARG A 227 -9.88 9.65 0.39
CA ARG A 227 -8.42 9.52 0.21
C ARG A 227 -7.99 10.41 -0.95
N PRO A 228 -7.78 11.71 -0.73
CA PRO A 228 -7.57 12.67 -1.82
C PRO A 228 -6.32 12.39 -2.65
N ASN A 229 -5.36 11.65 -2.10
CA ASN A 229 -4.10 11.29 -2.73
C ASN A 229 -4.00 9.79 -3.09
N ALA A 230 -5.14 9.10 -3.33
CA ALA A 230 -5.14 7.72 -3.84
C ALA A 230 -4.89 7.63 -5.35
N TRP A 231 -5.35 8.63 -6.13
CA TRP A 231 -5.24 8.67 -7.59
C TRP A 231 -3.80 8.51 -8.15
N PRO A 232 -2.69 8.89 -7.47
CA PRO A 232 -1.34 8.69 -7.99
C PRO A 232 -0.99 7.22 -8.22
N TYR A 233 -1.55 6.29 -7.44
CA TYR A 233 -1.40 4.85 -7.68
C TYR A 233 -2.07 4.43 -9.01
N ARG A 234 -3.31 4.88 -9.27
CA ARG A 234 -4.00 4.63 -10.56
C ARG A 234 -3.15 5.11 -11.73
N ASP A 235 -2.63 6.31 -11.65
CA ASP A 235 -1.83 6.92 -12.72
C ASP A 235 -0.49 6.20 -12.91
N TRP A 236 0.11 5.72 -11.82
CA TRP A 236 1.30 4.86 -11.90
C TRP A 236 0.99 3.55 -12.63
N VAL A 237 -0.12 2.88 -12.31
CA VAL A 237 -0.53 1.65 -13.01
C VAL A 237 -0.69 1.90 -14.51
N ILE A 238 -1.37 3.00 -14.90
CA ILE A 238 -1.55 3.38 -16.31
C ILE A 238 -0.20 3.56 -17.01
N ARG A 239 0.73 4.29 -16.40
CA ARG A 239 2.07 4.53 -16.98
C ARG A 239 2.87 3.25 -17.09
N ALA A 240 2.95 2.46 -16.04
CA ALA A 240 3.70 1.20 -16.01
C ALA A 240 3.25 0.23 -17.12
N LEU A 241 1.93 0.15 -17.34
CA LEU A 241 1.38 -0.68 -18.42
C LEU A 241 1.66 -0.08 -19.82
N ASN A 242 1.58 1.24 -19.98
CA ASN A 242 1.92 1.90 -21.25
C ASN A 242 3.39 1.73 -21.62
N GLU A 243 4.27 1.76 -20.64
CA GLU A 243 5.72 1.55 -20.79
C GLU A 243 6.10 0.08 -20.94
N ASP A 244 5.13 -0.83 -20.88
CA ASP A 244 5.33 -2.30 -20.89
C ASP A 244 6.32 -2.74 -19.82
N MET A 245 6.18 -2.16 -18.59
CA MET A 245 7.02 -2.56 -17.46
C MET A 245 6.95 -4.07 -17.28
N PRO A 246 8.09 -4.79 -17.14
CA PRO A 246 8.08 -6.21 -16.88
C PRO A 246 7.18 -6.55 -15.70
N PHE A 247 6.24 -7.48 -15.89
CA PHE A 247 5.18 -7.75 -14.90
C PHE A 247 5.73 -8.24 -13.55
N ASP A 248 6.89 -8.91 -13.55
CA ASP A 248 7.59 -9.28 -12.32
C ASP A 248 8.10 -8.05 -11.56
N HIS A 249 8.64 -7.05 -12.27
CA HIS A 249 9.06 -5.77 -11.69
C HIS A 249 7.85 -4.96 -11.22
N PHE A 250 6.79 -4.88 -12.04
CA PHE A 250 5.51 -4.26 -11.67
C PHE A 250 4.94 -4.85 -10.37
N ALA A 251 4.99 -6.17 -10.19
CA ALA A 251 4.54 -6.85 -8.98
C ALA A 251 5.46 -6.56 -7.78
N ARG A 252 6.79 -6.59 -7.98
CA ARG A 252 7.76 -6.27 -6.92
C ARG A 252 7.60 -4.86 -6.37
N LEU A 253 7.40 -3.87 -7.25
CA LEU A 253 7.20 -2.50 -6.81
C LEU A 253 5.92 -2.32 -5.99
N GLN A 254 4.88 -3.07 -6.28
CA GLN A 254 3.63 -3.02 -5.52
C GLN A 254 3.74 -3.60 -4.11
N ILE A 255 4.64 -4.54 -3.90
CA ILE A 255 4.89 -5.15 -2.58
C ILE A 255 5.96 -4.40 -1.79
N ALA A 256 7.00 -3.92 -2.45
CA ALA A 256 8.21 -3.44 -1.78
C ALA A 256 8.86 -2.23 -2.50
N GLY A 257 8.14 -1.49 -3.33
CA GLY A 257 8.70 -0.42 -4.15
C GLY A 257 9.39 0.66 -3.33
N ASP A 258 8.74 1.12 -2.28
CA ASP A 258 9.25 2.16 -1.39
C ASP A 258 10.54 1.78 -0.63
N VAL A 259 10.86 0.50 -0.56
CA VAL A 259 12.08 -0.02 0.09
C VAL A 259 13.09 -0.56 -0.92
N LEU A 260 12.66 -0.99 -2.11
CA LEU A 260 13.55 -1.37 -3.22
C LEU A 260 14.18 -0.13 -3.88
N GLU A 261 13.38 0.92 -4.06
CA GLU A 261 13.75 2.14 -4.76
C GLU A 261 13.29 3.38 -3.97
N PRO A 262 13.84 3.64 -2.77
CA PRO A 262 13.30 4.64 -1.83
C PRO A 262 13.31 6.07 -2.34
N ASN A 263 14.16 6.38 -3.33
CA ASN A 263 14.28 7.70 -3.94
C ASN A 263 13.45 7.85 -5.24
N ASN A 264 12.76 6.79 -5.66
CA ASN A 264 11.90 6.79 -6.83
C ASN A 264 10.44 7.07 -6.42
N PRO A 265 9.85 8.21 -6.79
CA PRO A 265 8.48 8.53 -6.43
C PRO A 265 7.46 7.53 -6.98
N ASP A 266 7.73 6.93 -8.13
CA ASP A 266 6.87 5.93 -8.75
C ASP A 266 6.88 4.61 -7.99
N ALA A 267 8.01 4.22 -7.44
CA ALA A 267 8.12 3.04 -6.61
C ALA A 267 7.34 3.20 -5.28
N VAL A 268 7.27 4.41 -4.73
CA VAL A 268 6.40 4.70 -3.59
C VAL A 268 4.93 4.65 -3.99
N ARG A 269 4.53 5.27 -5.11
CA ARG A 269 3.15 5.22 -5.65
C ARG A 269 2.67 3.79 -5.86
N ALA A 270 3.54 2.90 -6.33
CA ALA A 270 3.24 1.49 -6.57
C ALA A 270 2.72 0.77 -5.33
N THR A 271 3.20 1.11 -4.13
CA THR A 271 2.77 0.47 -2.88
C THR A 271 1.32 0.78 -2.48
N GLY A 272 0.65 1.68 -3.20
CA GLY A 272 -0.79 1.89 -3.12
C GLY A 272 -1.62 0.61 -3.33
N PHE A 273 -1.06 -0.42 -3.97
CA PHE A 273 -1.65 -1.75 -4.08
C PHE A 273 -1.96 -2.38 -2.71
N LEU A 274 -1.00 -2.38 -1.81
CA LEU A 274 -1.18 -2.99 -0.49
C LEU A 274 -2.24 -2.25 0.33
N VAL A 275 -2.26 -0.93 0.26
CA VAL A 275 -3.17 -0.08 1.03
C VAL A 275 -4.42 0.37 0.24
N GLY A 276 -4.65 -0.23 -0.93
CA GLY A 276 -5.80 0.07 -1.78
C GLY A 276 -7.14 -0.41 -1.22
N GLY A 277 -7.16 -1.31 -0.23
CA GLY A 277 -8.35 -1.90 0.38
C GLY A 277 -9.07 -0.98 1.36
N VAL A 278 -10.11 -1.53 1.99
CA VAL A 278 -10.86 -0.87 3.05
C VAL A 278 -9.98 -0.64 4.29
N TYR A 279 -10.25 0.44 5.02
CA TYR A 279 -9.50 0.77 6.23
C TYR A 279 -10.42 1.39 7.28
N ASN A 280 -10.47 0.78 8.47
CA ASN A 280 -11.29 1.28 9.56
C ASN A 280 -10.55 2.37 10.36
N THR A 281 -10.97 3.62 10.23
CA THR A 281 -10.40 4.76 10.93
C THR A 281 -10.97 4.97 12.34
N VAL A 282 -11.94 4.15 12.76
CA VAL A 282 -12.48 4.16 14.11
C VAL A 282 -11.55 3.39 15.04
N LEU A 283 -10.77 4.11 15.85
CA LEU A 283 -9.73 3.49 16.68
C LEU A 283 -10.30 2.68 17.86
N GLY A 284 -11.42 3.08 18.44
CA GLY A 284 -12.02 2.37 19.56
C GLY A 284 -11.07 2.09 20.74
N ASN A 285 -11.37 1.02 21.47
CA ASN A 285 -10.50 0.50 22.54
C ASN A 285 -9.40 -0.44 21.98
N ASP A 286 -8.50 -0.93 22.84
CA ASP A 286 -7.39 -1.81 22.43
C ASP A 286 -7.86 -3.12 21.78
N GLN A 287 -8.99 -3.65 22.23
CA GLN A 287 -9.57 -4.86 21.67
C GLN A 287 -10.07 -4.63 20.24
N MET A 288 -10.76 -3.51 20.00
CA MET A 288 -11.19 -3.13 18.65
C MET A 288 -9.98 -2.87 17.73
N ARG A 289 -8.95 -2.17 18.21
CA ARG A 289 -7.71 -1.94 17.43
C ARG A 289 -7.06 -3.25 17.04
N SER A 290 -6.99 -4.20 17.97
CA SER A 290 -6.44 -5.54 17.70
C SER A 290 -7.27 -6.30 16.67
N ALA A 291 -8.59 -6.27 16.75
CA ALA A 291 -9.49 -6.89 15.77
C ALA A 291 -9.33 -6.26 14.39
N ASN A 292 -9.41 -4.93 14.29
CA ASN A 292 -9.23 -4.19 13.04
C ASN A 292 -7.89 -4.53 12.38
N ARG A 293 -6.80 -4.63 13.18
CA ARG A 293 -5.49 -4.99 12.64
C ARG A 293 -5.46 -6.41 12.07
N GLN A 294 -6.18 -7.36 12.66
CA GLN A 294 -6.27 -8.72 12.09
C GLN A 294 -7.05 -8.74 10.77
N ASP A 295 -8.06 -7.90 10.64
CA ASP A 295 -8.84 -7.78 9.40
C ASP A 295 -8.03 -7.09 8.29
N GLU A 296 -7.22 -6.07 8.61
CA GLU A 296 -6.26 -5.48 7.69
C GLU A 296 -5.22 -6.50 7.18
N LEU A 297 -4.66 -7.31 8.10
CA LEU A 297 -3.69 -8.34 7.72
C LEU A 297 -4.34 -9.44 6.86
N GLU A 298 -5.60 -9.79 7.12
CA GLU A 298 -6.35 -10.72 6.27
C GLU A 298 -6.54 -10.17 4.86
N ASP A 299 -6.92 -8.90 4.74
CA ASP A 299 -7.07 -8.23 3.45
C ASP A 299 -5.74 -8.20 2.67
N LEU A 300 -4.63 -7.85 3.34
CA LEU A 300 -3.28 -7.85 2.74
C LEU A 300 -2.88 -9.24 2.23
N VAL A 301 -2.97 -10.26 3.09
CA VAL A 301 -2.61 -11.65 2.76
C VAL A 301 -3.50 -12.19 1.65
N GLY A 302 -4.82 -11.97 1.76
CA GLY A 302 -5.80 -12.41 0.77
C GLY A 302 -5.57 -11.76 -0.59
N THR A 303 -5.33 -10.46 -0.62
CA THR A 303 -5.09 -9.73 -1.86
C THR A 303 -3.81 -10.17 -2.56
N VAL A 304 -2.68 -10.29 -1.83
CA VAL A 304 -1.42 -10.79 -2.40
C VAL A 304 -1.59 -12.22 -2.92
N GLY A 305 -2.23 -13.10 -2.14
CA GLY A 305 -2.50 -14.49 -2.52
C GLY A 305 -3.34 -14.60 -3.79
N GLN A 306 -4.45 -13.89 -3.86
CA GLN A 306 -5.37 -13.94 -5.00
C GLN A 306 -4.84 -13.22 -6.24
N ALA A 307 -4.19 -12.06 -6.07
CA ALA A 307 -3.71 -11.27 -7.19
C ALA A 307 -2.54 -11.92 -7.93
N PHE A 308 -1.60 -12.51 -7.21
CA PHE A 308 -0.34 -12.98 -7.78
C PHE A 308 -0.18 -14.50 -7.77
N LEU A 309 -0.79 -15.18 -6.80
CA LEU A 309 -0.66 -16.62 -6.64
C LEU A 309 -1.92 -17.40 -7.04
N GLY A 310 -3.06 -16.73 -7.18
CA GLY A 310 -4.34 -17.40 -7.44
C GLY A 310 -4.69 -18.41 -6.35
N LEU A 311 -4.50 -18.06 -5.09
CA LEU A 311 -4.80 -18.89 -3.92
C LEU A 311 -5.59 -18.10 -2.88
N THR A 312 -6.55 -18.77 -2.25
CA THR A 312 -7.42 -18.22 -1.19
C THR A 312 -6.80 -18.35 0.19
N VAL A 313 -5.58 -17.81 0.37
CA VAL A 313 -4.76 -17.97 1.58
C VAL A 313 -5.46 -17.49 2.85
N ASN A 314 -6.30 -16.47 2.75
CA ASN A 314 -7.07 -15.91 3.87
C ASN A 314 -8.04 -16.92 4.52
N CYS A 315 -8.50 -17.95 3.81
CA CYS A 315 -9.30 -19.03 4.39
C CYS A 315 -8.55 -19.79 5.49
N ALA A 316 -7.21 -19.73 5.51
CA ALA A 316 -6.39 -20.37 6.53
C ALA A 316 -6.22 -19.55 7.83
N ARG A 317 -6.87 -18.40 7.98
CA ARG A 317 -6.83 -17.56 9.19
C ARG A 317 -7.33 -18.30 10.44
N CYS A 318 -8.39 -19.09 10.32
CA CYS A 318 -9.07 -19.71 11.47
C CYS A 318 -8.72 -21.18 11.68
N HIS A 319 -8.33 -21.90 10.63
CA HIS A 319 -7.97 -23.33 10.63
C HIS A 319 -7.15 -23.62 9.38
N ASP A 320 -6.49 -24.77 9.33
CA ASP A 320 -5.81 -25.19 8.10
C ASP A 320 -6.80 -25.15 6.92
N HIS A 321 -6.36 -24.68 5.75
CA HIS A 321 -7.21 -24.52 4.58
C HIS A 321 -7.91 -25.86 4.27
N LYS A 322 -9.24 -25.81 4.07
CA LYS A 322 -10.04 -27.02 3.96
C LYS A 322 -9.63 -27.88 2.75
N PHE A 323 -9.26 -27.24 1.65
CA PHE A 323 -9.09 -27.87 0.35
C PHE A 323 -7.66 -27.79 -0.19
N ASP A 324 -6.87 -26.83 0.24
CA ASP A 324 -5.54 -26.58 -0.31
C ASP A 324 -4.45 -26.85 0.72
N PRO A 325 -3.20 -27.12 0.31
CA PRO A 325 -2.11 -27.42 1.21
C PRO A 325 -1.53 -26.14 1.82
N ILE A 326 -2.39 -25.41 2.51
CA ILE A 326 -2.07 -24.15 3.21
C ILE A 326 -2.45 -24.32 4.68
N SER A 327 -1.45 -24.33 5.54
CA SER A 327 -1.70 -24.42 6.98
C SER A 327 -2.10 -23.06 7.56
N MET A 328 -2.75 -23.09 8.73
CA MET A 328 -2.98 -21.88 9.52
C MET A 328 -1.63 -21.19 9.86
N GLU A 329 -0.57 -21.96 10.06
CA GLU A 329 0.77 -21.40 10.28
C GLU A 329 1.28 -20.63 9.08
N ASP A 330 1.07 -21.11 7.84
CA ASP A 330 1.45 -20.39 6.61
C ASP A 330 0.76 -19.03 6.49
N TYR A 331 -0.54 -18.98 6.82
CA TYR A 331 -1.27 -17.70 6.86
C TYR A 331 -0.61 -16.71 7.84
N TYR A 332 -0.34 -17.13 9.08
CA TYR A 332 0.27 -16.24 10.08
C TYR A 332 1.73 -15.89 9.75
N ARG A 333 2.46 -16.75 9.05
CA ARG A 333 3.79 -16.44 8.52
C ARG A 333 3.73 -15.32 7.49
N MET A 334 2.78 -15.39 6.56
CA MET A 334 2.55 -14.31 5.59
C MET A 334 2.04 -13.03 6.27
N ALA A 335 1.14 -13.13 7.24
CA ALA A 335 0.68 -12.01 8.04
C ALA A 335 1.84 -11.35 8.81
N ALA A 336 2.73 -12.13 9.40
CA ALA A 336 3.96 -11.64 10.03
C ALA A 336 4.87 -10.91 9.04
N THR A 337 4.97 -11.41 7.81
CA THR A 337 5.76 -10.78 6.75
C THR A 337 5.21 -9.40 6.37
N LEU A 338 3.90 -9.20 6.41
CA LEU A 338 3.23 -7.94 6.06
C LEU A 338 2.89 -7.06 7.27
N SER A 339 3.27 -7.48 8.49
CA SER A 339 2.85 -6.81 9.74
C SER A 339 3.42 -5.39 9.93
N GLY A 340 4.42 -4.99 9.14
CA GLY A 340 4.96 -3.63 9.12
C GLY A 340 4.23 -2.67 8.17
N VAL A 341 3.30 -3.17 7.36
CA VAL A 341 2.53 -2.36 6.39
C VAL A 341 1.40 -1.64 7.11
N ASN A 342 1.31 -0.31 6.94
CA ASN A 342 0.20 0.52 7.44
C ASN A 342 -0.28 1.46 6.34
N HIS A 343 -1.54 1.87 6.46
CA HIS A 343 -2.19 2.83 5.58
C HIS A 343 -1.77 4.26 5.91
N GLY A 344 -1.63 5.12 4.91
CA GLY A 344 -1.46 6.54 5.14
C GLY A 344 -1.05 7.36 3.93
N GLU A 345 -1.07 8.67 4.12
CA GLU A 345 -0.54 9.61 3.14
C GLU A 345 0.97 9.76 3.31
N ARG A 346 1.68 9.76 2.21
CA ARG A 346 3.13 9.83 2.18
C ARG A 346 3.59 10.88 1.18
N SER A 347 4.50 11.76 1.60
CA SER A 347 5.18 12.67 0.68
C SER A 347 6.10 11.88 -0.24
N LEU A 348 5.99 12.14 -1.53
CA LEU A 348 6.81 11.46 -2.54
C LEU A 348 8.23 12.04 -2.55
N PRO A 349 9.26 11.21 -2.72
CA PRO A 349 10.62 11.68 -2.86
C PRO A 349 10.74 12.58 -4.11
N LEU A 350 11.43 13.69 -3.96
CA LEU A 350 11.73 14.59 -5.08
C LEU A 350 13.06 14.16 -5.71
N PRO A 351 13.10 13.87 -7.02
CA PRO A 351 14.33 13.46 -7.69
C PRO A 351 15.46 14.46 -7.48
N GLY A 352 16.61 13.96 -7.07
CA GLY A 352 17.80 14.77 -6.80
C GLY A 352 17.78 15.59 -5.51
N LEU A 353 16.64 15.66 -4.77
CA LEU A 353 16.57 16.41 -3.52
C LEU A 353 17.45 15.77 -2.43
N ALA A 354 17.43 14.46 -2.30
CA ALA A 354 18.28 13.72 -1.35
C ALA A 354 19.76 14.01 -1.59
N GLN A 355 20.19 13.97 -2.86
CA GLN A 355 21.57 14.29 -3.24
C GLN A 355 21.95 15.73 -2.98
N LYS A 356 21.02 16.68 -3.21
CA LYS A 356 21.23 18.09 -2.85
C LYS A 356 21.40 18.28 -1.36
N ILE A 357 20.56 17.62 -0.55
CA ILE A 357 20.66 17.64 0.91
C ILE A 357 22.02 17.09 1.37
N GLU A 358 22.38 15.90 0.90
CA GLU A 358 23.66 15.25 1.25
C GLU A 358 24.87 16.12 0.87
N ASN A 359 24.88 16.68 -0.34
CA ASN A 359 25.93 17.57 -0.78
C ASN A 359 25.99 18.84 0.07
N ALA A 360 24.86 19.45 0.39
CA ALA A 360 24.79 20.64 1.22
C ALA A 360 25.26 20.35 2.66
N GLU A 361 24.89 19.21 3.24
CA GLU A 361 25.36 18.76 4.56
C GLU A 361 26.88 18.57 4.59
N ARG A 362 27.44 17.90 3.59
CA ARG A 362 28.90 17.71 3.46
C ARG A 362 29.64 19.05 3.34
N LEU A 363 29.15 19.96 2.50
CA LEU A 363 29.77 21.28 2.33
C LEU A 363 29.66 22.10 3.62
N THR A 364 28.51 22.08 4.30
CA THR A 364 28.34 22.77 5.58
C THR A 364 29.32 22.26 6.62
N LYS A 365 29.49 20.93 6.72
CA LYS A 365 30.49 20.32 7.62
C LYS A 365 31.94 20.75 7.31
N ASN A 366 32.30 20.88 6.04
CA ASN A 366 33.62 21.35 5.63
C ASN A 366 33.82 22.81 6.05
N LEU A 367 32.83 23.68 5.81
CA LEU A 367 32.88 25.08 6.23
C LEU A 367 32.98 25.24 7.74
N GLU A 368 32.27 24.41 8.50
CA GLU A 368 32.38 24.38 9.97
C GLU A 368 33.79 23.99 10.44
N THR A 369 34.41 23.03 9.77
CA THR A 369 35.79 22.62 10.05
C THR A 369 36.77 23.74 9.78
N GLU A 370 36.61 24.48 8.67
CA GLU A 370 37.48 25.62 8.35
C GLU A 370 37.26 26.80 9.30
N LEU A 371 36.02 27.10 9.68
CA LEU A 371 35.70 28.13 10.67
C LEU A 371 36.31 27.80 12.03
N GLU A 372 36.15 26.54 12.49
CA GLU A 372 36.74 26.10 13.76
C GLU A 372 38.29 26.17 13.74
N ALA A 373 38.89 25.84 12.61
CA ALA A 373 40.36 25.98 12.46
C ALA A 373 40.86 27.42 12.63
N LEU A 374 40.08 28.42 12.20
CA LEU A 374 40.36 29.84 12.41
C LEU A 374 40.08 30.31 13.83
N GLU A 375 38.99 29.84 14.42
CA GLU A 375 38.48 30.29 15.74
C GLU A 375 39.17 29.63 16.91
N ALA A 376 39.44 28.32 16.83
CA ALA A 376 39.92 27.52 17.97
C ALA A 376 41.19 28.04 18.62
N PRO A 377 42.26 28.48 17.88
CA PRO A 377 43.49 29.01 18.48
C PRO A 377 43.20 30.29 19.30
N ILE A 378 42.39 31.18 18.74
CA ILE A 378 42.04 32.48 19.38
C ILE A 378 41.14 32.23 20.59
N ARG A 379 40.13 31.39 20.43
CA ARG A 379 39.22 30.99 21.48
C ARG A 379 39.97 30.38 22.64
N SER A 380 40.88 29.44 22.35
CA SER A 380 41.70 28.78 23.37
C SER A 380 42.61 29.76 24.13
N ALA A 381 43.18 30.75 23.43
CA ALA A 381 43.98 31.79 24.05
C ALA A 381 43.17 32.67 25.01
N LEU A 382 41.96 33.10 24.57
CA LEU A 382 41.04 33.88 25.39
C LEU A 382 40.54 33.12 26.62
N ILE A 383 40.16 31.84 26.43
CA ILE A 383 39.75 30.98 27.55
C ILE A 383 40.91 30.79 28.52
N LYS A 384 42.12 30.50 28.04
CA LYS A 384 43.30 30.34 28.88
C LYS A 384 43.63 31.60 29.67
N GLU A 385 43.45 32.77 29.09
CA GLU A 385 43.63 34.05 29.76
C GLU A 385 42.58 34.24 30.85
N ARG A 386 41.29 34.04 30.57
CA ARG A 386 40.19 34.19 31.51
C ARG A 386 40.23 33.14 32.63
N ALA A 387 40.67 31.95 32.32
CA ALA A 387 40.76 30.85 33.26
C ALA A 387 41.92 30.95 34.27
N LYS A 388 42.86 31.89 34.12
CA LYS A 388 44.03 32.02 35.04
C LYS A 388 43.63 32.16 36.50
N THR A 389 42.45 32.72 36.78
CA THR A 389 41.92 32.94 38.12
C THR A 389 40.93 31.87 38.59
N ILE A 390 40.61 30.90 37.76
CA ILE A 390 39.59 29.86 37.99
C ILE A 390 40.28 28.51 38.09
N PRO A 391 40.09 27.73 39.14
CA PRO A 391 40.63 26.37 39.23
C PRO A 391 40.16 25.49 38.05
N VAL A 392 41.04 24.67 37.49
CA VAL A 392 40.72 23.80 36.30
C VAL A 392 39.51 22.91 36.56
N THR A 393 39.31 22.45 37.76
CA THR A 393 38.16 21.64 38.19
C THR A 393 36.84 22.40 38.20
N GLN A 394 36.84 23.70 38.03
CA GLN A 394 35.71 24.60 38.04
C GLN A 394 35.46 25.27 36.68
N HIS A 395 36.11 24.77 35.61
CA HIS A 395 35.84 25.31 34.26
C HIS A 395 34.40 24.93 33.84
N PRO A 396 33.57 25.90 33.37
CA PRO A 396 32.22 25.66 32.99
C PRO A 396 32.13 24.80 31.72
N PRO A 397 31.08 23.96 31.58
CA PRO A 397 30.89 23.19 30.39
C PRO A 397 30.59 24.09 29.18
N LYS A 398 31.03 23.67 28.00
CA LYS A 398 30.71 24.36 26.73
C LYS A 398 29.25 24.10 26.35
N PRO A 399 28.39 25.12 26.14
CA PRO A 399 27.04 24.92 25.63
C PRO A 399 27.07 24.52 24.16
N PHE A 400 26.05 23.74 23.76
CA PHE A 400 25.78 23.43 22.35
C PHE A 400 25.25 24.66 21.59
N ILE A 401 24.34 25.40 22.20
CA ILE A 401 23.79 26.68 21.75
C ILE A 401 23.80 27.66 22.90
N SER A 402 24.15 28.92 22.64
CA SER A 402 24.16 29.97 23.64
C SER A 402 23.73 31.33 23.06
N TRP A 403 22.58 31.82 23.47
CA TRP A 403 22.15 33.19 23.19
C TRP A 403 22.38 34.07 24.39
N ASP A 404 23.16 35.12 24.21
CA ASP A 404 23.30 36.24 25.14
C ASP A 404 22.42 37.39 24.65
N LEU A 405 21.21 37.43 25.15
CA LEU A 405 20.15 38.35 24.73
C LEU A 405 20.41 39.83 25.16
N ARG A 406 21.49 40.04 25.92
CA ARG A 406 22.02 41.39 26.25
C ARG A 406 22.72 41.97 25.01
N HIS A 407 23.18 41.14 24.10
CA HIS A 407 24.04 41.55 22.98
C HIS A 407 23.47 41.19 21.60
N ALA A 408 22.89 39.99 21.43
CA ALA A 408 22.44 39.53 20.13
C ALA A 408 21.34 38.47 20.21
N LEU A 409 20.52 38.41 19.16
CA LEU A 409 19.53 37.34 18.96
C LEU A 409 20.09 36.13 18.14
N ILE A 410 21.37 36.14 17.85
CA ILE A 410 22.02 35.07 17.06
C ILE A 410 22.99 34.35 17.99
N ASP A 411 22.87 33.00 18.03
CA ASP A 411 23.85 32.18 18.72
C ASP A 411 25.20 32.28 18.01
N SER A 412 26.23 32.52 18.77
CA SER A 412 27.58 32.81 18.27
C SER A 412 28.30 31.55 17.76
N GLU A 413 27.89 30.37 18.14
CA GLU A 413 28.55 29.11 17.77
C GLU A 413 27.91 28.48 16.52
N THR A 414 26.60 28.29 16.53
CA THR A 414 25.86 27.63 15.43
C THR A 414 25.35 28.63 14.39
N GLY A 415 25.30 29.95 14.72
CA GLY A 415 24.64 30.96 13.90
C GLY A 415 23.11 30.91 13.91
N LEU A 416 22.52 30.12 14.81
CA LEU A 416 21.07 29.98 14.94
C LEU A 416 20.47 31.27 15.46
N ALA A 417 19.56 31.86 14.66
CA ALA A 417 18.93 33.13 15.02
C ALA A 417 17.60 32.93 15.77
N LEU A 418 17.33 33.79 16.71
CA LEU A 418 16.02 33.97 17.34
C LEU A 418 15.24 35.07 16.62
N GLN A 419 14.06 34.77 16.16
CA GLN A 419 13.16 35.68 15.46
C GLN A 419 12.11 36.22 16.43
N PRO A 420 11.98 37.56 16.62
CA PRO A 420 10.93 38.12 17.44
C PRO A 420 9.53 37.82 16.90
N GLN A 421 8.67 37.40 17.78
CA GLN A 421 7.24 37.22 17.56
C GLN A 421 6.51 38.21 18.49
N GLY A 422 5.86 39.23 17.94
CA GLY A 422 5.28 40.31 18.72
C GLY A 422 6.32 41.35 19.21
N PRO A 423 5.93 42.28 20.11
CA PRO A 423 6.75 43.42 20.55
C PRO A 423 7.81 43.01 21.59
N VAL A 424 8.92 42.44 21.15
CA VAL A 424 10.09 42.15 22.01
C VAL A 424 10.97 43.38 22.14
N GLN A 425 11.31 43.78 23.36
CA GLN A 425 12.24 44.89 23.64
C GLN A 425 13.62 44.34 24.03
N LEU A 426 14.63 44.63 23.23
CA LEU A 426 16.01 44.32 23.57
C LEU A 426 16.58 45.45 24.40
N THR A 427 17.09 45.12 25.59
CA THR A 427 17.69 46.02 26.54
C THR A 427 19.12 45.59 26.91
N PRO A 428 19.98 46.45 27.45
CA PRO A 428 21.29 46.05 27.96
C PRO A 428 21.25 44.94 29.03
N SER A 429 20.08 44.73 29.65
CA SER A 429 19.88 43.64 30.63
C SER A 429 19.34 42.35 30.02
N GLY A 430 18.94 42.34 28.74
CA GLY A 430 18.36 41.18 28.06
C GLY A 430 17.09 41.49 27.26
N ALA A 431 16.46 40.43 26.75
CA ALA A 431 15.18 40.57 26.08
C ALA A 431 14.04 40.69 27.09
N ARG A 432 13.35 41.82 27.07
CA ARG A 432 12.15 42.07 27.86
C ARG A 432 10.93 41.61 27.10
N LEU A 433 10.19 40.68 27.69
CA LEU A 433 9.00 40.08 27.12
C LEU A 433 7.76 40.53 27.91
N ALA A 434 6.73 40.92 27.15
CA ALA A 434 5.40 41.24 27.67
C ALA A 434 4.35 40.31 27.03
N ASP A 435 3.08 40.51 27.36
CA ASP A 435 1.99 39.68 26.85
C ASP A 435 2.04 39.54 25.32
N ASN A 436 1.90 38.31 24.86
CA ASN A 436 1.94 37.91 23.43
C ASN A 436 3.26 38.16 22.67
N SER A 437 4.38 38.35 23.41
CA SER A 437 5.70 38.43 22.78
C SER A 437 6.63 37.27 23.17
N TYR A 438 7.37 36.74 22.22
CA TYR A 438 8.35 35.70 22.43
C TYR A 438 9.39 35.66 21.29
N LEU A 439 10.44 34.90 21.50
CA LEU A 439 11.45 34.66 20.47
C LEU A 439 11.40 33.20 20.04
N LYS A 440 11.61 32.95 18.74
CA LYS A 440 11.52 31.65 18.11
C LYS A 440 12.77 31.37 17.26
N SER A 441 13.41 30.24 17.49
CA SER A 441 14.54 29.83 16.63
C SER A 441 14.05 29.16 15.36
N GLU A 442 14.92 29.15 14.36
CA GLU A 442 14.86 28.14 13.30
C GLU A 442 15.06 26.74 13.90
N PRO A 443 14.75 25.66 13.16
CA PRO A 443 14.95 24.31 13.67
C PRO A 443 16.41 24.04 14.04
N ILE A 444 16.63 23.32 15.17
CA ILE A 444 17.96 22.92 15.62
C ILE A 444 18.60 21.91 14.65
N GLY A 445 19.92 22.02 14.46
CA GLY A 445 20.68 21.18 13.53
C GLY A 445 21.10 19.81 14.07
N LYS A 446 20.79 19.47 15.31
CA LYS A 446 21.18 18.22 15.99
C LYS A 446 20.00 17.60 16.70
N THR A 447 19.86 16.28 16.61
CA THR A 447 18.90 15.52 17.43
C THR A 447 19.36 15.45 18.87
N LEU A 448 18.47 15.82 19.82
CA LEU A 448 18.74 15.81 21.25
C LEU A 448 17.88 14.75 21.94
N HIS A 449 18.55 13.90 22.70
CA HIS A 449 17.91 12.93 23.62
C HIS A 449 18.11 13.38 25.07
N GLU A 450 19.32 13.21 25.59
CA GLU A 450 19.74 13.88 26.82
C GLU A 450 19.97 15.34 26.56
N LYS A 451 19.67 16.18 27.54
CA LYS A 451 19.83 17.63 27.38
C LYS A 451 19.81 18.38 28.70
N THR A 452 20.27 19.61 28.64
CA THR A 452 20.11 20.58 29.73
C THR A 452 19.58 21.89 29.13
N LEU A 453 18.52 22.42 29.68
CA LEU A 453 18.01 23.75 29.42
C LEU A 453 18.49 24.67 30.56
N GLU A 454 19.14 25.78 30.24
CA GLU A 454 19.69 26.72 31.20
C GLU A 454 19.34 28.16 30.83
N THR A 455 18.97 28.99 31.80
CA THR A 455 18.59 30.40 31.56
C THR A 455 18.78 31.28 32.76
N TRP A 456 19.01 32.59 32.53
CA TRP A 456 19.04 33.67 33.55
C TRP A 456 17.85 34.59 33.31
N VAL A 457 16.96 34.67 34.27
CA VAL A 457 15.69 35.38 34.14
C VAL A 457 15.40 36.32 35.29
N GLN A 458 14.68 37.42 35.00
CA GLN A 458 13.91 38.19 35.99
C GLN A 458 12.43 37.92 35.72
N VAL A 459 11.73 37.36 36.67
CA VAL A 459 10.30 37.08 36.57
C VAL A 459 9.51 38.16 37.26
N ASN A 460 8.32 38.50 36.75
CA ASN A 460 7.36 39.32 37.45
C ASN A 460 6.41 38.41 38.25
N PRO A 461 6.66 38.20 39.58
CA PRO A 461 5.82 37.33 40.39
C PRO A 461 4.41 37.90 40.52
N GLY A 462 3.40 37.08 40.69
CA GLY A 462 2.01 37.48 40.94
C GLY A 462 1.15 37.75 39.70
N GLN A 463 1.73 37.89 38.50
CA GLN A 463 0.98 38.08 37.23
C GLN A 463 1.09 36.91 36.30
N GLN A 464 1.80 35.82 36.67
CA GLN A 464 2.18 34.78 35.78
C GLN A 464 1.92 33.37 36.34
N GLN A 465 1.28 32.55 35.57
CA GLN A 465 1.06 31.13 35.84
C GLN A 465 1.27 30.33 34.54
N GLY A 466 2.27 29.46 34.52
CA GLY A 466 2.50 28.54 33.39
C GLY A 466 3.41 29.00 32.26
N GLY A 467 3.94 30.23 32.32
CA GLY A 467 4.88 30.72 31.30
C GLY A 467 6.22 30.04 31.36
N ALA A 468 6.88 29.89 30.19
CA ALA A 468 8.19 29.30 30.08
C ALA A 468 9.22 30.27 29.53
N PRO A 469 10.32 30.59 30.28
CA PRO A 469 11.40 31.37 29.73
C PRO A 469 12.16 30.66 28.61
N VAL A 470 12.25 29.35 28.64
CA VAL A 470 12.85 28.57 27.57
C VAL A 470 12.13 27.23 27.40
N SER A 471 11.90 26.86 26.16
CA SER A 471 11.27 25.59 25.76
C SER A 471 11.96 25.03 24.53
N LEU A 472 12.22 23.74 24.54
CA LEU A 472 12.54 22.96 23.34
C LEU A 472 11.22 22.34 22.84
N PHE A 473 10.82 22.67 21.62
CA PHE A 473 9.49 22.41 21.07
C PHE A 473 9.54 21.70 19.73
N LYS A 474 8.68 20.71 19.55
CA LYS A 474 8.50 19.96 18.30
C LYS A 474 7.10 20.23 17.75
N PRO A 475 6.96 20.99 16.64
CA PRO A 475 5.67 21.44 16.11
C PRO A 475 4.74 20.34 15.63
N ILE A 476 5.28 19.21 15.12
CA ILE A 476 4.51 18.16 14.46
C ILE A 476 3.51 17.46 15.40
N ASP A 477 3.85 17.33 16.66
CA ASP A 477 3.02 16.70 17.70
C ASP A 477 2.83 17.61 18.93
N ALA A 478 3.27 18.86 18.82
CA ALA A 478 3.25 19.88 19.88
C ALA A 478 3.99 19.48 21.18
N THR A 479 4.86 18.44 21.10
CA THR A 479 5.66 17.99 22.25
C THR A 479 6.68 19.04 22.67
N PHE A 480 6.89 19.18 23.98
CA PHE A 480 7.86 20.13 24.50
C PHE A 480 8.54 19.64 25.78
N ASP A 481 9.78 20.12 26.01
CA ASP A 481 10.48 20.13 27.30
C ASP A 481 10.86 21.57 27.63
N ALA A 482 10.47 22.07 28.79
CA ALA A 482 10.57 23.48 29.12
C ALA A 482 10.87 23.73 30.60
N ILE A 483 11.50 24.86 30.91
CA ILE A 483 11.52 25.42 32.24
C ILE A 483 10.22 26.23 32.40
N VAL A 484 9.33 25.85 33.33
CA VAL A 484 8.00 26.46 33.49
C VAL A 484 7.85 27.02 34.89
N TYR A 485 7.18 28.17 35.00
CA TYR A 485 6.88 28.84 36.31
C TYR A 485 5.41 28.72 36.67
N ALA A 486 5.14 28.22 37.88
CA ALA A 486 3.84 28.29 38.58
C ALA A 486 2.63 27.62 37.90
N GLU A 487 2.82 26.62 37.02
CA GLU A 487 1.70 25.92 36.32
C GLU A 487 0.95 24.97 37.25
N LEU A 488 1.65 23.98 37.81
CA LEU A 488 1.05 22.96 38.70
C LEU A 488 1.16 23.34 40.17
N GLU A 489 2.19 24.04 40.53
CA GLU A 489 2.46 24.50 41.89
C GLU A 489 2.71 26.00 41.88
N LYS A 490 1.93 26.74 42.65
CA LYS A 490 2.04 28.20 42.77
C LYS A 490 3.45 28.60 43.24
N ASN A 491 4.04 29.60 42.57
CA ASN A 491 5.36 30.16 42.86
C ASN A 491 6.51 29.14 42.80
N ARG A 492 6.40 28.07 41.97
CA ARG A 492 7.40 27.02 41.82
C ARG A 492 7.87 26.91 40.39
N TRP A 493 9.17 26.61 40.24
CA TRP A 493 9.73 26.19 38.97
C TRP A 493 9.54 24.69 38.79
N MET A 494 9.31 24.27 37.55
CA MET A 494 9.11 22.88 37.22
C MET A 494 9.63 22.56 35.81
N ALA A 495 9.89 21.28 35.55
CA ALA A 495 10.13 20.80 34.20
C ALA A 495 8.78 20.53 33.54
N GLY A 496 8.31 21.45 32.69
CA GLY A 496 7.18 21.15 31.78
C GLY A 496 7.60 20.19 30.72
N SER A 497 6.98 19.00 30.64
CA SER A 497 7.33 17.99 29.69
C SER A 497 6.09 17.24 29.20
N ASP A 498 5.96 17.09 27.88
CA ASP A 498 4.88 16.35 27.22
C ASP A 498 3.49 16.69 27.80
N PHE A 499 3.05 17.93 27.69
CA PHE A 499 1.79 18.41 28.29
C PHE A 499 1.65 18.09 29.78
N PHE A 500 2.74 18.14 30.53
CA PHE A 500 2.87 17.79 31.94
C PHE A 500 2.65 16.31 32.29
N ARG A 501 2.48 15.40 31.30
CA ARG A 501 2.34 13.97 31.56
C ARG A 501 3.59 13.36 32.20
N ARG A 502 4.76 13.96 31.96
CA ARG A 502 6.06 13.55 32.48
C ARG A 502 6.57 14.43 33.61
N THR A 503 5.82 15.43 33.98
CA THR A 503 6.16 16.42 35.02
C THR A 503 5.78 15.88 36.38
N LYS A 504 6.70 16.01 37.37
CA LYS A 504 6.43 15.84 38.80
C LYS A 504 6.97 17.02 39.54
N SER A 505 6.50 17.22 40.76
CA SER A 505 7.05 18.22 41.66
C SER A 505 8.50 17.92 42.03
N PHE A 506 9.36 18.91 42.01
CA PHE A 506 10.70 18.81 42.59
C PHE A 506 10.67 18.78 44.13
N GLN A 507 9.52 18.99 44.75
CA GLN A 507 9.37 19.09 46.21
C GLN A 507 10.36 20.06 46.83
N SER A 508 10.64 21.18 46.18
CA SER A 508 11.56 22.17 46.68
C SER A 508 11.01 22.82 47.97
N THR A 509 11.86 22.98 48.96
CA THR A 509 11.57 23.74 50.20
C THR A 509 11.75 25.21 50.01
N ASP A 510 12.29 25.64 48.86
CA ASP A 510 12.47 27.05 48.50
C ASP A 510 11.10 27.67 48.20
N THR A 511 10.58 28.45 49.17
CA THR A 511 9.27 29.08 49.10
C THR A 511 9.32 30.56 48.72
N LEU A 512 10.53 31.08 48.47
CA LEU A 512 10.71 32.49 48.16
C LEU A 512 10.21 32.74 46.73
N GLU A 513 9.18 33.59 46.61
CA GLU A 513 8.90 34.26 45.34
C GLU A 513 10.15 35.02 44.94
N PRO A 514 10.58 34.97 43.69
CA PRO A 514 11.65 35.85 43.20
C PRO A 514 11.16 37.28 43.43
N GLU A 515 11.90 38.08 44.18
CA GLU A 515 11.60 39.52 44.28
C GLU A 515 11.61 40.13 42.88
N PRO A 516 10.72 41.08 42.58
CA PRO A 516 10.73 41.81 41.34
C PRO A 516 12.13 42.33 41.01
N ASN A 517 12.56 42.17 39.78
CA ASN A 517 13.89 42.56 39.27
C ASN A 517 15.10 41.78 39.82
N THR A 518 14.90 40.64 40.51
CA THR A 518 15.98 39.77 40.93
C THR A 518 16.31 38.74 39.84
N TRP A 519 17.60 38.62 39.51
CA TRP A 519 18.06 37.57 38.58
C TRP A 519 18.05 36.22 39.25
N VAL A 520 17.48 35.27 38.56
CA VAL A 520 17.46 33.85 38.95
C VAL A 520 18.12 33.04 37.84
N HIS A 521 19.09 32.24 38.20
CA HIS A 521 19.66 31.24 37.31
C HIS A 521 18.88 29.92 37.48
N LEU A 522 18.50 29.31 36.36
CA LEU A 522 17.74 28.07 36.33
C LEU A 522 18.39 27.08 35.34
N ALA A 523 18.47 25.82 35.75
CA ALA A 523 18.84 24.73 34.85
C ALA A 523 17.97 23.51 35.14
N ILE A 524 17.56 22.80 34.04
CA ILE A 524 16.85 21.53 34.16
C ILE A 524 17.57 20.51 33.26
N THR A 525 17.96 19.39 33.86
CA THR A 525 18.68 18.31 33.20
C THR A 525 17.79 17.09 32.97
N TYR A 526 17.84 16.53 31.77
CA TYR A 526 17.12 15.33 31.35
C TYR A 526 18.11 14.22 31.05
N HIS A 527 18.16 13.21 31.92
CA HIS A 527 19.15 12.14 31.88
C HIS A 527 18.68 10.91 31.08
N ALA A 528 19.62 10.13 30.53
CA ALA A 528 19.36 8.91 29.75
C ALA A 528 18.48 7.89 30.49
N ASN A 529 18.61 7.80 31.79
CA ASN A 529 17.81 6.92 32.64
C ASN A 529 16.40 7.44 32.92
N GLY A 530 16.00 8.59 32.31
CA GLY A 530 14.70 9.22 32.52
C GLY A 530 14.61 10.13 33.77
N ASN A 531 15.68 10.30 34.52
CA ASN A 531 15.70 11.24 35.64
C ASN A 531 15.65 12.69 35.14
N ILE A 532 14.89 13.52 35.86
CA ILE A 532 14.83 14.95 35.64
C ILE A 532 15.24 15.67 36.93
N THR A 533 16.24 16.56 36.84
CA THR A 533 16.76 17.32 37.98
C THR A 533 16.67 18.81 37.72
N GLY A 534 16.16 19.55 38.70
CA GLY A 534 16.11 21.03 38.68
C GLY A 534 17.25 21.62 39.46
N TYR A 535 17.75 22.77 39.01
CA TYR A 535 18.76 23.56 39.71
C TYR A 535 18.36 25.04 39.69
N ARG A 536 18.65 25.71 40.82
CA ARG A 536 18.49 27.16 40.97
C ARG A 536 19.77 27.74 41.56
N ASP A 537 20.29 28.79 40.95
CA ASP A 537 21.49 29.51 41.37
C ASP A 537 22.68 28.57 41.68
N GLY A 538 22.86 27.59 40.77
CA GLY A 538 23.94 26.59 40.84
C GLY A 538 23.76 25.51 41.91
N LYS A 539 22.61 25.45 42.60
CA LYS A 539 22.27 24.46 43.63
C LYS A 539 21.10 23.60 43.24
N PRO A 540 20.98 22.34 43.73
CA PRO A 540 19.81 21.50 43.47
C PRO A 540 18.51 22.20 43.92
N TYR A 541 17.50 22.20 43.05
CA TYR A 541 16.18 22.76 43.32
C TYR A 541 15.20 21.63 43.68
N GLY A 542 15.26 21.19 44.93
CA GLY A 542 14.46 20.08 45.44
C GLY A 542 15.01 18.70 45.04
N GLN A 543 14.13 17.77 44.80
CA GLN A 543 14.47 16.37 44.56
C GLN A 543 14.44 16.01 43.05
N THR A 544 15.40 15.17 42.64
CA THR A 544 15.35 14.52 41.33
C THR A 544 14.18 13.54 41.30
N TYR A 545 13.46 13.44 40.18
CA TYR A 545 12.42 12.46 39.98
C TYR A 545 12.59 11.68 38.70
N GLN A 546 12.06 10.46 38.69
CA GLN A 546 12.01 9.55 37.53
C GLN A 546 10.80 9.88 36.67
N SER A 547 11.00 10.10 35.38
CA SER A 547 9.96 10.23 34.35
C SER A 547 9.82 8.94 33.52
N SER A 548 8.90 8.92 32.56
CA SER A 548 8.67 7.76 31.65
C SER A 548 9.69 7.59 30.54
N GLY A 549 10.93 8.10 30.69
CA GLY A 549 12.02 7.98 29.70
C GLY A 549 12.38 9.33 29.06
N LEU A 550 13.16 9.32 27.97
CA LEU A 550 13.56 10.51 27.23
C LEU A 550 12.61 10.79 26.06
N LEU A 551 12.42 12.08 25.74
CA LEU A 551 11.80 12.51 24.51
C LEU A 551 12.87 12.94 23.51
N PRO A 552 12.89 12.40 22.28
CA PRO A 552 13.75 12.88 21.22
C PRO A 552 13.22 14.19 20.63
N PHE A 553 14.13 15.10 20.36
CA PHE A 553 13.89 16.32 19.61
C PHE A 553 14.75 16.31 18.36
N GLU A 554 14.15 15.95 17.23
CA GLU A 554 14.85 15.63 15.99
C GLU A 554 15.42 16.88 15.31
N ALA A 555 16.61 16.74 14.73
CA ALA A 555 17.22 17.76 13.90
C ALA A 555 16.29 18.17 12.73
N GLY A 556 16.21 19.47 12.44
CA GLY A 556 15.38 19.99 11.37
C GLY A 556 13.87 20.02 11.67
N GLN A 557 13.40 19.40 12.78
CA GLN A 557 11.99 19.37 13.16
C GLN A 557 11.69 20.10 14.46
N SER A 558 12.67 20.22 15.35
CA SER A 558 12.53 20.81 16.67
C SER A 558 13.18 22.19 16.72
N ARG A 559 12.63 23.08 17.53
CA ARG A 559 13.09 24.47 17.69
C ARG A 559 13.09 24.92 19.15
N VAL A 560 13.78 26.01 19.44
CA VAL A 560 13.76 26.66 20.76
C VAL A 560 12.79 27.83 20.75
N LEU A 561 11.92 27.88 21.75
CA LEU A 561 11.08 29.02 22.04
C LEU A 561 11.60 29.69 23.30
N VAL A 562 11.73 31.03 23.27
CA VAL A 562 12.17 31.82 24.41
C VAL A 562 11.04 32.79 24.80
N GLY A 563 10.49 32.61 25.98
CA GLY A 563 9.32 33.36 26.44
C GLY A 563 7.96 32.72 26.11
N CYS A 564 7.96 31.51 25.53
CA CYS A 564 6.74 30.77 25.23
C CYS A 564 6.95 29.28 25.44
N ARG A 565 5.94 28.57 26.01
CA ARG A 565 6.03 27.15 26.27
C ARG A 565 5.84 26.30 25.05
N LEU A 566 4.84 26.58 24.23
CA LEU A 566 4.48 25.88 22.98
C LEU A 566 3.63 26.73 22.06
N GLU A 567 3.64 26.46 20.77
CA GLU A 567 2.76 27.07 19.78
C GLU A 567 1.45 26.26 19.58
N PRO A 568 0.32 26.88 19.23
CA PRO A 568 0.15 28.35 19.10
C PRO A 568 0.28 29.09 20.41
N ALA A 569 0.97 30.23 20.36
CA ALA A 569 1.23 31.08 21.52
C ALA A 569 -0.06 31.67 22.10
N GLY A 570 -0.02 32.09 23.36
CA GLY A 570 -1.11 32.79 24.05
C GLY A 570 -1.51 32.18 25.41
N GLY A 571 -2.28 32.89 26.17
CA GLY A 571 -2.75 32.46 27.48
C GLY A 571 -1.63 32.21 28.48
N ASN A 572 -1.78 31.19 29.33
CA ASN A 572 -0.80 30.85 30.38
C ASN A 572 0.53 30.26 29.85
N LYS A 573 0.71 30.15 28.52
CA LYS A 573 1.94 29.65 27.91
C LYS A 573 3.05 30.70 27.82
N MET A 574 2.70 31.95 27.95
CA MET A 574 3.58 33.11 27.76
C MET A 574 4.34 33.44 29.02
N PHE A 575 5.63 33.76 28.90
CA PHE A 575 6.48 34.21 29.96
C PHE A 575 6.57 35.75 29.93
N THR A 576 6.32 36.40 31.07
CA THR A 576 6.47 37.84 31.23
C THR A 576 7.65 38.14 32.14
N GLY A 577 8.62 38.89 31.66
CA GLY A 577 9.83 39.20 32.40
C GLY A 577 11.01 39.55 31.49
N THR A 578 12.21 39.52 32.02
CA THR A 578 13.44 39.77 31.25
C THR A 578 14.31 38.49 31.22
N ILE A 579 14.83 38.14 30.07
CA ILE A 579 15.71 36.95 29.89
C ILE A 579 17.06 37.47 29.40
N ALA A 580 18.13 37.22 30.17
CA ALA A 580 19.47 37.68 29.83
C ALA A 580 20.20 36.67 28.93
N GLN A 581 20.13 35.39 29.30
CA GLN A 581 20.85 34.31 28.58
C GLN A 581 20.01 33.06 28.52
N VAL A 582 20.17 32.32 27.42
CA VAL A 582 19.60 30.98 27.25
C VAL A 582 20.74 30.09 26.72
N ARG A 583 20.94 28.96 27.39
CA ARG A 583 21.92 27.96 26.98
C ARG A 583 21.26 26.61 26.84
N LEU A 584 21.66 25.86 25.82
CA LEU A 584 21.22 24.50 25.56
C LEU A 584 22.44 23.59 25.47
N TYR A 585 22.39 22.48 26.20
CA TYR A 585 23.43 21.45 26.14
C TYR A 585 22.86 20.16 25.58
N ASP A 586 23.67 19.42 24.85
CA ASP A 586 23.32 18.16 24.19
C ASP A 586 23.54 16.92 25.09
N ARG A 587 23.62 17.15 26.38
CA ARG A 587 23.76 16.16 27.45
C ARG A 587 23.20 16.70 28.77
N ALA A 588 22.95 15.79 29.69
CA ALA A 588 22.64 16.16 31.05
C ALA A 588 23.89 16.62 31.80
N LEU A 589 23.89 17.83 32.36
CA LEU A 589 24.98 18.35 33.18
C LEU A 589 24.94 17.77 34.59
N THR A 590 26.10 17.59 35.20
CA THR A 590 26.26 17.27 36.62
C THR A 590 26.06 18.49 37.47
N LEU A 591 25.87 18.32 38.80
CA LEU A 591 25.76 19.41 39.78
C LEU A 591 26.97 20.35 39.71
N GLU A 592 28.19 19.82 39.65
CA GLU A 592 29.40 20.61 39.61
C GLU A 592 29.52 21.42 38.32
N GLU A 593 29.09 20.85 37.20
CA GLU A 593 29.02 21.55 35.91
C GLU A 593 28.01 22.68 35.90
N VAL A 594 26.78 22.48 36.45
CA VAL A 594 25.76 23.52 36.60
C VAL A 594 26.22 24.63 37.53
N LYS A 595 26.86 24.29 38.63
CA LYS A 595 27.46 25.23 39.56
C LYS A 595 28.57 26.05 38.90
N SER A 596 29.45 25.38 38.14
CA SER A 596 30.52 26.07 37.40
C SER A 596 29.96 26.96 36.28
N SER A 597 28.89 26.52 35.56
CA SER A 597 28.24 27.37 34.56
C SER A 597 27.62 28.63 35.20
N PHE A 598 26.99 28.48 36.34
CA PHE A 598 26.44 29.62 37.09
C PHE A 598 27.53 30.61 37.55
N GLN A 599 28.66 30.10 38.06
CA GLN A 599 29.72 30.94 38.63
C GLN A 599 30.66 31.53 37.58
N HIS A 600 30.97 30.80 36.57
CA HIS A 600 32.08 31.07 35.64
C HIS A 600 31.68 30.98 34.17
N GLY A 601 30.40 30.93 33.83
CA GLY A 601 29.94 30.73 32.43
C GLY A 601 30.45 31.79 31.44
N ASP A 602 30.88 32.97 31.92
CA ASP A 602 31.41 34.06 31.10
C ASP A 602 32.87 33.86 30.65
N ILE A 603 33.52 32.72 30.98
CA ILE A 603 34.85 32.41 30.44
C ILE A 603 34.81 32.08 28.95
N TRP A 604 33.68 31.64 28.44
CA TRP A 604 33.50 31.32 27.04
C TRP A 604 33.40 32.60 26.22
N PRO A 605 34.41 32.96 25.39
CA PRO A 605 34.31 34.12 24.53
C PRO A 605 33.24 33.89 23.48
N ASN A 606 32.39 34.91 23.22
CA ASN A 606 31.49 34.88 22.11
C ASN A 606 32.25 35.00 20.78
N ARG A 607 31.63 34.60 19.67
CA ARG A 607 32.29 34.59 18.33
C ARG A 607 32.76 36.00 17.95
N ARG A 608 32.04 37.05 18.29
CA ARG A 608 32.44 38.45 18.02
C ARG A 608 33.77 38.77 18.67
N GLU A 609 33.96 38.44 19.94
CA GLU A 609 35.22 38.66 20.66
C GLU A 609 36.37 37.85 20.01
N VAL A 610 36.10 36.61 19.59
CA VAL A 610 37.09 35.78 18.90
C VAL A 610 37.50 36.45 17.59
N VAL A 611 36.50 36.92 16.78
CA VAL A 611 36.77 37.55 15.47
C VAL A 611 37.51 38.88 15.66
N GLU A 612 37.16 39.71 16.64
CA GLU A 612 37.82 40.98 16.92
C GLU A 612 39.31 40.80 17.28
N LYS A 613 39.69 39.65 17.80
CA LYS A 613 41.05 39.30 18.14
C LYS A 613 41.82 38.55 16.99
N MET A 614 41.13 38.22 15.89
CA MET A 614 41.80 37.61 14.73
C MET A 614 42.64 38.65 13.96
N PRO A 615 43.68 38.19 13.24
CA PRO A 615 44.37 39.02 12.26
C PRO A 615 43.38 39.53 11.17
N PRO A 616 43.56 40.75 10.62
CA PRO A 616 42.62 41.33 9.64
C PRO A 616 42.36 40.40 8.43
N LYS A 617 43.36 39.68 7.97
CA LYS A 617 43.25 38.70 6.88
C LYS A 617 42.30 37.56 7.23
N ASP A 618 42.40 37.07 8.46
CA ASP A 618 41.61 35.95 8.94
C ASP A 618 40.18 36.40 9.26
N GLN A 619 39.98 37.67 9.70
CA GLN A 619 38.64 38.25 9.84
C GLN A 619 37.87 38.26 8.48
N LEU A 620 38.55 38.65 7.40
CA LEU A 620 37.94 38.66 6.04
C LEU A 620 37.60 37.24 5.59
N ARG A 621 38.49 36.27 5.79
CA ARG A 621 38.26 34.85 5.47
C ARG A 621 37.11 34.28 6.29
N HIS A 622 37.12 34.53 7.59
CA HIS A 622 36.06 34.12 8.51
C HIS A 622 34.69 34.64 8.08
N LYS A 623 34.60 35.95 7.73
CA LYS A 623 33.37 36.56 7.22
C LYS A 623 32.84 35.86 5.97
N ALA A 624 33.74 35.57 5.02
CA ALA A 624 33.38 34.88 3.76
C ALA A 624 32.85 33.45 4.03
N LEU A 625 33.56 32.67 4.87
CA LEU A 625 33.14 31.30 5.25
C LEU A 625 31.81 31.30 5.99
N LEU A 626 31.63 32.27 6.91
CA LEU A 626 30.38 32.39 7.67
C LEU A 626 29.19 32.72 6.76
N THR A 627 29.38 33.62 5.78
CA THR A 627 28.36 33.96 4.80
C THR A 627 27.98 32.73 3.96
N GLN A 628 28.96 32.01 3.42
CA GLN A 628 28.71 30.77 2.66
C GLN A 628 27.98 29.71 3.50
N ARG A 629 28.37 29.55 4.77
CA ARG A 629 27.69 28.62 5.67
C ARG A 629 26.22 29.00 5.90
N ILE A 630 25.93 30.29 6.12
CA ILE A 630 24.55 30.78 6.32
C ILE A 630 23.71 30.54 5.07
N GLU A 631 24.24 30.88 3.88
CA GLU A 631 23.57 30.66 2.60
C GLU A 631 23.23 29.17 2.42
N LEU A 632 24.24 28.30 2.61
CA LEU A 632 24.09 26.85 2.44
C LEU A 632 23.15 26.24 3.49
N THR A 633 23.16 26.73 4.72
CA THR A 633 22.24 26.31 5.77
C THR A 633 20.79 26.72 5.41
N THR A 634 20.62 27.91 4.84
CA THR A 634 19.31 28.39 4.39
C THR A 634 18.79 27.54 3.22
N GLU A 635 19.66 27.21 2.27
CA GLU A 635 19.30 26.30 1.17
C GLU A 635 18.95 24.90 1.67
N LEU A 636 19.71 24.38 2.64
CA LEU A 636 19.45 23.08 3.26
C LEU A 636 18.09 23.08 3.98
N GLN A 637 17.76 24.11 4.71
CA GLN A 637 16.46 24.26 5.38
C GLN A 637 15.32 24.33 4.35
N LYS A 638 15.50 25.12 3.29
CA LYS A 638 14.54 25.19 2.19
C LYS A 638 14.36 23.81 1.51
N ALA A 639 15.46 23.10 1.25
CA ALA A 639 15.41 21.75 0.68
C ALA A 639 14.67 20.78 1.59
N ARG A 640 14.95 20.78 2.89
CA ARG A 640 14.28 19.91 3.88
C ARG A 640 12.80 20.24 4.09
N SER A 641 12.41 21.51 3.94
CA SER A 641 11.01 21.94 4.06
C SER A 641 10.21 21.74 2.77
N THR A 642 10.88 21.47 1.64
CA THR A 642 10.21 21.21 0.37
C THR A 642 9.48 19.87 0.45
N GLN A 643 8.15 19.93 0.43
CA GLN A 643 7.30 18.72 0.40
C GLN A 643 7.04 18.33 -1.05
N GLY A 644 7.25 17.05 -1.35
CA GLY A 644 6.80 16.46 -2.60
C GLY A 644 5.28 16.34 -2.66
N GLU A 645 4.78 16.00 -3.85
CA GLU A 645 3.41 15.56 -4.04
C GLU A 645 3.11 14.41 -3.05
N LYS A 646 1.87 14.29 -2.59
CA LYS A 646 1.47 13.22 -1.70
C LYS A 646 0.86 12.06 -2.47
N ALA A 647 1.04 10.84 -1.95
CA ALA A 647 0.33 9.66 -2.38
C ALA A 647 -0.18 8.87 -1.17
N TYR A 648 -1.33 8.24 -1.32
CA TYR A 648 -1.80 7.24 -0.36
C TYR A 648 -1.06 5.93 -0.65
N ALA A 649 -0.15 5.56 0.24
CA ALA A 649 0.83 4.51 0.03
C ALA A 649 1.20 3.83 1.35
N VAL A 650 2.04 2.82 1.31
CA VAL A 650 2.51 2.14 2.52
C VAL A 650 3.30 3.10 3.41
N VAL A 651 2.86 3.22 4.66
CA VAL A 651 3.64 3.82 5.75
C VAL A 651 4.28 2.67 6.53
N ALA A 652 5.56 2.43 6.26
CA ALA A 652 6.28 1.34 6.90
C ALA A 652 6.50 1.64 8.39
N GLN A 653 6.23 0.64 9.25
CA GLN A 653 6.46 0.70 10.68
C GLN A 653 7.28 -0.51 11.13
N LYS A 654 7.78 -0.46 12.36
CA LYS A 654 8.40 -1.63 12.97
C LYS A 654 7.37 -2.76 13.02
N PRO A 655 7.67 -3.94 12.42
CA PRO A 655 6.74 -5.05 12.42
C PRO A 655 6.36 -5.47 13.85
N ASN A 656 5.05 -5.62 14.06
CA ASN A 656 4.54 -6.11 15.33
C ASN A 656 4.72 -7.63 15.46
N GLU A 657 4.81 -8.11 16.69
CA GLU A 657 4.75 -9.53 17.01
C GLU A 657 3.45 -10.14 16.48
N THR A 658 3.56 -11.12 15.61
CA THR A 658 2.40 -11.84 15.06
C THR A 658 2.31 -13.21 15.74
N ARG A 659 1.13 -13.56 16.24
CA ARG A 659 0.88 -14.84 16.89
C ARG A 659 -0.20 -15.63 16.17
N ILE A 660 -0.08 -16.94 16.16
CA ILE A 660 -1.11 -17.82 15.64
C ILE A 660 -2.29 -17.74 16.60
N LEU A 661 -3.46 -17.35 16.08
CA LEU A 661 -4.67 -17.15 16.89
C LEU A 661 -5.55 -18.40 16.88
N ALA A 662 -6.00 -18.86 18.05
CA ALA A 662 -6.90 -19.99 18.12
C ALA A 662 -8.24 -19.66 17.42
N ARG A 663 -8.50 -20.31 16.28
CA ARG A 663 -9.67 -20.06 15.40
C ARG A 663 -9.81 -18.61 14.94
N GLY A 664 -8.68 -17.92 14.72
CA GLY A 664 -8.67 -16.52 14.29
C GLY A 664 -9.07 -15.50 15.37
N ASP A 665 -9.28 -15.96 16.62
CA ASP A 665 -9.73 -15.12 17.73
C ASP A 665 -8.54 -14.33 18.32
N HIS A 666 -8.53 -13.03 18.11
CA HIS A 666 -7.45 -12.12 18.56
C HIS A 666 -7.29 -12.09 20.09
N THR A 667 -8.31 -12.55 20.84
CA THR A 667 -8.25 -12.64 22.30
C THR A 667 -7.55 -13.91 22.79
N LYS A 668 -7.25 -14.85 21.87
CA LYS A 668 -6.64 -16.17 22.18
C LYS A 668 -5.33 -16.36 21.42
N PRO A 669 -4.28 -15.54 21.70
CA PRO A 669 -3.00 -15.67 21.05
C PRO A 669 -2.28 -16.95 21.48
N GLY A 670 -1.75 -17.70 20.48
CA GLY A 670 -0.93 -18.89 20.67
C GLY A 670 0.56 -18.61 20.46
N LYS A 671 1.26 -19.56 19.80
CA LYS A 671 2.68 -19.45 19.51
C LYS A 671 3.02 -18.29 18.58
N LEU A 672 4.23 -17.77 18.68
CA LEU A 672 4.76 -16.74 17.78
C LEU A 672 4.87 -17.31 16.36
N ALA A 673 4.43 -16.55 15.38
CA ALA A 673 4.62 -16.84 13.96
C ALA A 673 5.87 -16.08 13.47
N LYS A 674 6.85 -16.80 12.95
CA LYS A 674 7.98 -16.18 12.25
C LYS A 674 7.54 -15.67 10.88
N PRO A 675 8.09 -14.54 10.37
CA PRO A 675 7.81 -14.11 9.01
C PRO A 675 8.21 -15.19 8.00
N GLY A 676 7.43 -15.36 6.96
CA GLY A 676 7.66 -16.39 5.95
C GLY A 676 6.58 -16.39 4.87
N VAL A 677 6.56 -17.46 4.07
CA VAL A 677 5.69 -17.65 2.92
C VAL A 677 5.00 -19.00 2.97
N LEU A 678 4.25 -19.36 1.94
CA LEU A 678 3.55 -20.63 1.83
C LEU A 678 4.54 -21.79 1.62
N LYS A 679 4.54 -22.76 2.51
CA LYS A 679 5.40 -23.93 2.45
C LYS A 679 5.23 -24.73 1.15
N ALA A 680 4.02 -24.77 0.61
CA ALA A 680 3.70 -25.42 -0.66
C ALA A 680 4.48 -24.89 -1.87
N LEU A 681 4.99 -23.66 -1.80
CA LEU A 681 5.73 -22.97 -2.87
C LEU A 681 7.20 -22.68 -2.51
N GLY A 682 7.73 -23.40 -1.52
CA GLY A 682 9.09 -23.22 -1.01
C GLY A 682 9.14 -22.57 0.35
N GLU A 683 10.33 -22.49 0.92
CA GLU A 683 10.56 -21.89 2.23
C GLU A 683 11.28 -20.56 2.08
N LEU A 684 10.93 -19.64 2.96
CA LEU A 684 11.64 -18.40 3.17
C LEU A 684 12.00 -18.34 4.65
N GLU A 685 13.28 -18.39 4.92
CA GLU A 685 13.78 -18.22 6.28
C GLU A 685 14.11 -16.75 6.52
N LEU A 686 13.38 -16.13 7.42
CA LEU A 686 13.62 -14.78 7.91
C LEU A 686 13.72 -14.82 9.43
N ASP A 687 14.61 -13.98 9.97
CA ASP A 687 14.68 -13.77 11.42
C ASP A 687 13.35 -13.18 11.93
N ALA A 688 12.97 -13.58 13.15
CA ALA A 688 11.74 -13.07 13.77
C ALA A 688 11.77 -11.54 13.93
N ASN A 689 12.96 -10.95 14.06
CA ASN A 689 13.18 -9.51 14.20
C ASN A 689 13.51 -8.81 12.87
N ALA A 690 13.45 -9.51 11.74
CA ALA A 690 13.69 -8.91 10.44
C ALA A 690 12.84 -7.63 10.26
N SER A 691 13.45 -6.60 9.69
CA SER A 691 12.80 -5.32 9.43
C SER A 691 11.67 -5.47 8.39
N ASP A 692 10.74 -4.51 8.35
CA ASP A 692 9.71 -4.45 7.30
C ASP A 692 10.34 -4.49 5.89
N THR A 693 11.43 -3.78 5.69
CA THR A 693 12.21 -3.78 4.45
C THR A 693 12.63 -5.20 4.04
N GLU A 694 13.29 -5.92 4.93
CA GLU A 694 13.75 -7.28 4.64
C GLU A 694 12.57 -8.21 4.34
N ARG A 695 11.51 -8.13 5.13
CA ARG A 695 10.31 -8.98 4.97
C ARG A 695 9.65 -8.77 3.60
N ARG A 696 9.35 -7.53 3.23
CA ARG A 696 8.66 -7.24 1.96
C ARG A 696 9.54 -7.48 0.74
N VAL A 697 10.83 -7.15 0.79
CA VAL A 697 11.78 -7.43 -0.30
C VAL A 697 11.89 -8.93 -0.58
N HIS A 698 11.98 -9.75 0.46
CA HIS A 698 12.05 -11.20 0.31
C HIS A 698 10.73 -11.78 -0.20
N LEU A 699 9.58 -11.31 0.31
CA LEU A 699 8.26 -11.71 -0.20
C LEU A 699 8.12 -11.39 -1.71
N ALA A 700 8.49 -10.17 -2.12
CA ALA A 700 8.41 -9.74 -3.50
C ALA A 700 9.29 -10.61 -4.43
N ARG A 701 10.51 -10.92 -4.01
CA ARG A 701 11.44 -11.78 -4.76
C ARG A 701 10.95 -13.22 -4.85
N TRP A 702 10.51 -13.80 -3.73
CA TRP A 702 9.97 -15.15 -3.71
C TRP A 702 8.73 -15.27 -4.61
N MET A 703 7.82 -14.32 -4.51
CA MET A 703 6.58 -14.32 -5.28
C MET A 703 6.83 -14.27 -6.79
N THR A 704 7.79 -13.45 -7.24
CA THR A 704 8.10 -13.25 -8.65
C THR A 704 9.23 -14.13 -9.17
N SER A 705 9.71 -15.08 -8.36
CA SER A 705 10.73 -16.04 -8.79
C SER A 705 10.25 -16.85 -10.00
N PRO A 706 11.11 -17.11 -11.00
CA PRO A 706 10.78 -18.00 -12.10
C PRO A 706 10.43 -19.42 -11.66
N GLU A 707 10.90 -19.85 -10.50
CA GLU A 707 10.59 -21.14 -9.90
C GLU A 707 9.18 -21.19 -9.31
N ASN A 708 8.53 -20.02 -9.04
CA ASN A 708 7.15 -19.97 -8.59
C ASN A 708 6.21 -20.28 -9.76
N PRO A 709 5.55 -21.44 -9.78
CA PRO A 709 4.76 -21.86 -10.94
C PRO A 709 3.46 -21.07 -11.11
N LEU A 710 2.98 -20.43 -10.03
CA LEU A 710 1.69 -19.75 -10.01
C LEU A 710 1.76 -18.36 -10.61
N PHE A 711 2.83 -17.60 -10.35
CA PHE A 711 2.92 -16.20 -10.73
C PHE A 711 2.66 -15.98 -12.23
N ALA A 712 3.38 -16.71 -13.09
CA ALA A 712 3.20 -16.60 -14.53
C ALA A 712 1.88 -17.21 -15.02
N ARG A 713 1.44 -18.36 -14.46
CA ARG A 713 0.16 -19.00 -14.82
C ARG A 713 -1.03 -18.09 -14.54
N VAL A 714 -1.05 -17.44 -13.36
CA VAL A 714 -2.14 -16.54 -12.95
C VAL A 714 -2.21 -15.31 -13.84
N ALA A 715 -1.07 -14.69 -14.13
CA ALA A 715 -1.00 -13.52 -15.02
C ALA A 715 -1.52 -13.87 -16.43
N VAL A 716 -1.01 -14.94 -17.02
CA VAL A 716 -1.40 -15.40 -18.36
C VAL A 716 -2.89 -15.77 -18.42
N ASN A 717 -3.39 -16.49 -17.42
CA ASN A 717 -4.80 -16.89 -17.39
C ASN A 717 -5.74 -15.68 -17.27
N ARG A 718 -5.33 -14.63 -16.54
CA ARG A 718 -6.10 -13.39 -16.41
C ARG A 718 -6.16 -12.64 -17.73
N LEU A 719 -5.04 -12.52 -18.46
CA LEU A 719 -5.05 -11.92 -19.79
C LEU A 719 -5.92 -12.74 -20.77
N TRP A 720 -5.79 -14.06 -20.72
CA TRP A 720 -6.63 -14.95 -21.51
C TRP A 720 -8.12 -14.74 -21.25
N LEU A 721 -8.53 -14.73 -19.96
CA LEU A 721 -9.92 -14.47 -19.57
C LEU A 721 -10.47 -13.18 -20.19
N LEU A 722 -9.69 -12.10 -20.12
CA LEU A 722 -10.13 -10.78 -20.57
C LEU A 722 -10.28 -10.71 -22.10
N HIS A 723 -9.46 -11.43 -22.87
CA HIS A 723 -9.59 -11.50 -24.32
C HIS A 723 -10.67 -12.49 -24.78
N PHE A 724 -10.72 -13.69 -24.20
CA PHE A 724 -11.59 -14.76 -24.67
C PHE A 724 -12.92 -14.88 -23.88
N GLY A 725 -13.12 -14.08 -22.85
CA GLY A 725 -14.33 -14.06 -22.03
C GLY A 725 -14.47 -15.23 -21.04
N ALA A 726 -13.57 -16.21 -21.09
CA ALA A 726 -13.39 -17.26 -20.08
C ALA A 726 -11.92 -17.61 -19.95
N GLY A 727 -11.44 -17.84 -18.72
CA GLY A 727 -10.08 -18.27 -18.48
C GLY A 727 -9.81 -19.69 -18.96
N LEU A 728 -8.56 -20.03 -19.22
CA LEU A 728 -8.15 -21.43 -19.32
C LEU A 728 -8.49 -22.14 -18.00
N VAL A 729 -8.30 -21.46 -16.88
CA VAL A 729 -8.88 -21.76 -15.57
C VAL A 729 -9.98 -20.73 -15.30
N ASP A 730 -11.23 -21.17 -15.10
CA ASP A 730 -12.38 -20.27 -14.96
C ASP A 730 -12.40 -19.44 -13.69
N THR A 731 -11.62 -19.82 -12.68
CA THR A 731 -11.46 -19.18 -11.39
C THR A 731 -10.11 -18.46 -11.34
N PRO A 732 -9.99 -17.22 -11.86
CA PRO A 732 -8.71 -16.56 -12.08
C PRO A 732 -7.94 -16.21 -10.79
N SER A 733 -8.56 -16.28 -9.63
CA SER A 733 -7.93 -16.08 -8.32
C SER A 733 -8.05 -17.30 -7.39
N ASP A 734 -8.41 -18.46 -7.96
CA ASP A 734 -8.43 -19.75 -7.24
C ASP A 734 -7.96 -20.88 -8.17
N PHE A 735 -6.69 -21.24 -8.03
CA PHE A 735 -6.05 -22.37 -8.71
C PHE A 735 -5.92 -23.59 -7.78
N GLY A 736 -6.55 -23.49 -6.60
CA GLY A 736 -6.65 -24.56 -5.62
C GLY A 736 -7.61 -25.65 -6.02
N PHE A 737 -7.94 -26.52 -5.07
CA PHE A 737 -8.79 -27.69 -5.29
C PHE A 737 -10.24 -27.31 -5.68
N ASN A 738 -10.78 -26.24 -5.08
CA ASN A 738 -12.12 -25.75 -5.41
C ASN A 738 -12.16 -24.93 -6.69
N GLY A 739 -11.01 -24.52 -7.18
CA GLY A 739 -10.88 -23.79 -8.42
C GLY A 739 -11.13 -24.67 -9.65
N GLY A 740 -11.27 -24.01 -10.80
CA GLY A 740 -11.46 -24.70 -12.07
C GLY A 740 -10.21 -25.47 -12.50
N GLN A 741 -10.42 -26.62 -13.15
CA GLN A 741 -9.35 -27.30 -13.86
C GLN A 741 -9.07 -26.60 -15.19
N PRO A 742 -7.81 -26.51 -15.62
CA PRO A 742 -7.48 -25.87 -16.89
C PRO A 742 -8.08 -26.65 -18.08
N SER A 743 -8.78 -25.93 -18.96
CA SER A 743 -9.33 -26.51 -20.18
C SER A 743 -8.24 -27.01 -21.11
N HIS A 744 -7.11 -26.33 -21.15
CA HIS A 744 -5.94 -26.60 -21.99
C HIS A 744 -4.66 -26.48 -21.13
N PRO A 745 -4.33 -27.49 -20.29
CA PRO A 745 -3.20 -27.40 -19.37
C PRO A 745 -1.84 -27.17 -20.04
N ALA A 746 -1.60 -27.87 -21.15
CA ALA A 746 -0.37 -27.72 -21.94
C ALA A 746 -0.21 -26.31 -22.52
N LEU A 747 -1.32 -25.71 -23.00
CA LEU A 747 -1.31 -24.34 -23.50
C LEU A 747 -1.05 -23.33 -22.37
N LEU A 748 -1.63 -23.53 -21.19
CA LEU A 748 -1.42 -22.66 -20.03
C LEU A 748 0.07 -22.63 -19.62
N ASP A 749 0.70 -23.81 -19.52
CA ASP A 749 2.11 -23.93 -19.16
C ASP A 749 3.03 -23.37 -20.25
N TRP A 750 2.70 -23.62 -21.53
CA TRP A 750 3.43 -23.04 -22.64
C TRP A 750 3.37 -21.50 -22.63
N LEU A 751 2.17 -20.91 -22.47
CA LEU A 751 2.00 -19.46 -22.38
C LEU A 751 2.76 -18.86 -21.19
N ALA A 752 2.72 -19.50 -20.02
CA ALA A 752 3.47 -19.07 -18.84
C ALA A 752 4.99 -19.10 -19.12
N THR A 753 5.48 -20.14 -19.77
CA THR A 753 6.90 -20.26 -20.17
C THR A 753 7.30 -19.18 -21.18
N VAL A 754 6.48 -18.94 -22.20
CA VAL A 754 6.71 -17.87 -23.20
C VAL A 754 6.69 -16.49 -22.53
N PHE A 755 5.80 -16.27 -21.58
CA PHE A 755 5.73 -15.00 -20.84
C PHE A 755 7.04 -14.72 -20.07
N ILE A 756 7.59 -15.73 -19.39
CA ILE A 756 8.90 -15.63 -18.72
C ILE A 756 10.01 -15.35 -19.76
N GLN A 757 10.05 -16.10 -20.85
CA GLN A 757 11.04 -15.92 -21.94
C GLN A 757 10.97 -14.53 -22.59
N LYS A 758 9.77 -13.94 -22.70
CA LYS A 758 9.54 -12.57 -23.15
C LYS A 758 9.78 -11.52 -22.07
N LYS A 759 10.49 -11.89 -20.97
CA LYS A 759 10.82 -11.02 -19.85
C LYS A 759 9.58 -10.36 -19.24
N TYR A 760 8.51 -11.12 -19.12
CA TYR A 760 7.24 -10.68 -18.55
C TYR A 760 6.59 -9.48 -19.26
N SER A 761 6.84 -9.25 -20.55
CA SER A 761 6.20 -8.22 -21.36
C SER A 761 4.72 -8.55 -21.59
N LEU A 762 3.83 -7.69 -21.06
CA LEU A 762 2.39 -7.83 -21.26
C LEU A 762 2.01 -7.53 -22.71
N LYS A 763 2.59 -6.50 -23.33
CA LYS A 763 2.31 -6.14 -24.73
C LYS A 763 2.71 -7.25 -25.70
N ALA A 764 3.84 -7.90 -25.45
CA ALA A 764 4.26 -9.05 -26.27
C ALA A 764 3.26 -10.24 -26.14
N LEU A 765 2.74 -10.47 -24.93
CA LEU A 765 1.73 -11.51 -24.72
C LEU A 765 0.39 -11.13 -25.36
N HIS A 766 -0.06 -9.88 -25.21
CA HIS A 766 -1.25 -9.37 -25.92
C HIS A 766 -1.14 -9.58 -27.44
N LYS A 767 -0.03 -9.16 -28.03
CA LYS A 767 0.19 -9.33 -29.47
C LYS A 767 0.08 -10.80 -29.87
N LEU A 768 0.67 -11.71 -29.09
CA LEU A 768 0.60 -13.16 -29.35
C LEU A 768 -0.85 -13.67 -29.31
N LEU A 769 -1.63 -13.23 -28.30
CA LEU A 769 -3.03 -13.63 -28.12
C LEU A 769 -3.94 -13.12 -29.23
N VAL A 770 -3.87 -11.80 -29.54
CA VAL A 770 -4.81 -11.18 -30.48
C VAL A 770 -4.49 -11.47 -31.95
N THR A 771 -3.27 -11.96 -32.26
CA THR A 771 -2.91 -12.33 -33.64
C THR A 771 -3.19 -13.79 -33.99
N CYS A 772 -3.54 -14.65 -33.02
CA CYS A 772 -3.88 -16.05 -33.29
C CYS A 772 -5.22 -16.17 -34.06
N ALA A 773 -5.39 -17.25 -34.83
CA ALA A 773 -6.63 -17.53 -35.54
C ALA A 773 -7.80 -17.76 -34.59
N THR A 774 -7.55 -18.34 -33.42
CA THR A 774 -8.53 -18.52 -32.34
C THR A 774 -9.19 -17.23 -31.91
N TYR A 775 -8.43 -16.14 -31.77
CA TYR A 775 -8.97 -14.81 -31.45
C TYR A 775 -9.73 -14.20 -32.64
N LYS A 776 -9.24 -14.42 -33.85
CA LYS A 776 -9.83 -13.83 -35.09
C LYS A 776 -11.09 -14.54 -35.55
N GLN A 777 -11.52 -15.64 -34.94
CA GLN A 777 -12.73 -16.38 -35.32
C GLN A 777 -14.01 -15.51 -35.25
N ALA A 778 -14.97 -15.82 -36.07
CA ALA A 778 -16.35 -15.31 -35.99
C ALA A 778 -17.04 -15.88 -34.73
N SER A 779 -17.98 -15.11 -34.18
CA SER A 779 -18.77 -15.46 -32.98
C SER A 779 -20.06 -16.24 -33.29
N THR A 780 -20.35 -16.49 -34.56
CA THR A 780 -21.56 -17.15 -35.02
C THR A 780 -21.72 -18.54 -34.41
N PRO A 781 -22.86 -18.87 -33.79
CA PRO A 781 -23.11 -20.21 -33.26
C PRO A 781 -23.33 -21.23 -34.39
N ARG A 782 -22.86 -22.47 -34.19
CA ARG A 782 -23.12 -23.62 -35.05
C ARG A 782 -23.81 -24.74 -34.26
N ALA A 783 -24.85 -25.34 -34.80
CA ALA A 783 -25.64 -26.36 -34.11
C ALA A 783 -24.83 -27.62 -33.75
N ASP A 784 -23.93 -28.09 -34.66
CA ASP A 784 -23.05 -29.23 -34.44
C ASP A 784 -22.09 -29.04 -33.26
N ALA A 785 -21.57 -27.82 -33.12
CA ALA A 785 -20.64 -27.49 -32.08
C ALA A 785 -21.33 -27.18 -30.73
N LEU A 786 -22.50 -26.53 -30.76
CA LEU A 786 -23.33 -26.29 -29.55
C LEU A 786 -23.78 -27.62 -28.90
N ALA A 787 -24.07 -28.64 -29.69
CA ALA A 787 -24.46 -29.95 -29.17
C ALA A 787 -23.31 -30.65 -28.40
N LYS A 788 -22.04 -30.30 -28.67
CA LYS A 788 -20.87 -30.95 -28.07
C LYS A 788 -20.21 -30.05 -26.99
N ASP A 789 -20.22 -28.76 -27.17
CA ASP A 789 -19.54 -27.81 -26.31
C ASP A 789 -20.36 -26.49 -26.25
N VAL A 790 -21.46 -26.53 -25.53
CA VAL A 790 -22.39 -25.39 -25.37
C VAL A 790 -21.69 -24.18 -24.73
N ASP A 791 -20.78 -24.44 -23.77
CA ASP A 791 -20.05 -23.41 -23.03
C ASP A 791 -18.82 -22.89 -23.76
N ASN A 792 -18.59 -23.40 -24.99
CA ASN A 792 -17.41 -22.99 -25.79
C ASN A 792 -16.09 -23.12 -25.03
N ARG A 793 -15.91 -24.18 -24.24
CA ARG A 793 -14.69 -24.46 -23.49
C ARG A 793 -13.52 -24.89 -24.41
N LEU A 794 -13.86 -25.42 -25.58
CA LEU A 794 -12.89 -25.84 -26.58
C LEU A 794 -12.52 -24.73 -27.57
N LEU A 795 -13.15 -23.54 -27.45
CA LEU A 795 -12.84 -22.35 -28.25
C LEU A 795 -13.06 -22.54 -29.77
N TRP A 796 -14.16 -23.21 -30.15
CA TRP A 796 -14.53 -23.40 -31.55
C TRP A 796 -15.10 -22.14 -32.23
N ARG A 797 -15.46 -21.10 -31.43
CA ARG A 797 -15.87 -19.77 -31.88
C ARG A 797 -15.31 -18.69 -30.94
N MET A 798 -15.32 -17.42 -31.35
CA MET A 798 -15.15 -16.30 -30.44
C MET A 798 -16.43 -16.10 -29.61
N ARG A 799 -16.31 -15.68 -28.35
CA ARG A 799 -17.46 -15.32 -27.52
C ARG A 799 -17.91 -13.90 -27.83
N LYS A 800 -19.23 -13.68 -27.88
CA LYS A 800 -19.79 -12.32 -27.82
C LYS A 800 -19.63 -11.81 -26.40
N LYS A 801 -19.18 -10.58 -26.24
CA LYS A 801 -19.04 -9.90 -24.96
C LYS A 801 -19.90 -8.64 -24.94
N ARG A 802 -20.66 -8.40 -23.85
CA ARG A 802 -21.28 -7.11 -23.60
C ARG A 802 -20.19 -6.12 -23.15
N LEU A 803 -20.29 -4.85 -23.57
CA LEU A 803 -19.44 -3.79 -23.05
C LEU A 803 -19.61 -3.67 -21.54
N GLU A 804 -18.51 -3.49 -20.84
CA GLU A 804 -18.48 -3.18 -19.40
C GLU A 804 -19.03 -1.77 -19.15
N GLY A 805 -19.58 -1.51 -17.97
CA GLY A 805 -20.27 -0.26 -17.65
C GLY A 805 -19.45 0.99 -17.96
N GLU A 806 -18.18 1.01 -17.58
CA GLU A 806 -17.25 2.13 -17.83
C GLU A 806 -16.96 2.31 -19.32
N VAL A 807 -16.74 1.18 -20.03
CA VAL A 807 -16.49 1.20 -21.49
C VAL A 807 -17.73 1.66 -22.24
N LEU A 808 -18.92 1.24 -21.80
CA LEU A 808 -20.19 1.67 -22.35
C LEU A 808 -20.40 3.18 -22.18
N ARG A 809 -20.15 3.71 -20.98
CA ARG A 809 -20.25 5.16 -20.73
C ARG A 809 -19.26 5.93 -21.62
N ASP A 810 -18.00 5.46 -21.71
CA ASP A 810 -16.99 6.09 -22.55
C ASP A 810 -17.37 6.03 -24.04
N ALA A 811 -17.91 4.91 -24.52
CA ALA A 811 -18.41 4.76 -25.90
C ALA A 811 -19.59 5.70 -26.21
N MET A 812 -20.52 5.88 -25.27
CA MET A 812 -21.62 6.85 -25.41
C MET A 812 -21.12 8.30 -25.47
N LEU A 813 -20.14 8.67 -24.63
CA LEU A 813 -19.47 9.98 -24.68
C LEU A 813 -18.72 10.18 -26.00
N GLN A 814 -18.01 9.15 -26.46
CA GLN A 814 -17.30 9.16 -27.73
C GLN A 814 -18.26 9.36 -28.91
N ALA A 815 -19.34 8.57 -28.98
CA ALA A 815 -20.34 8.67 -30.04
C ALA A 815 -21.02 10.05 -30.06
N SER A 816 -21.26 10.65 -28.88
CA SER A 816 -21.81 12.02 -28.77
C SER A 816 -20.77 13.12 -29.07
N GLY A 817 -19.50 12.74 -29.27
CA GLY A 817 -18.41 13.65 -29.66
C GLY A 817 -17.93 14.58 -28.55
N ILE A 818 -18.17 14.25 -27.27
CA ILE A 818 -17.77 15.07 -26.12
C ILE A 818 -16.77 14.39 -25.20
N LEU A 819 -16.35 13.16 -25.52
CA LEU A 819 -15.38 12.46 -24.68
C LEU A 819 -14.07 13.25 -24.57
N ASN A 820 -13.68 13.55 -23.33
CA ASN A 820 -12.39 14.14 -23.02
C ASN A 820 -11.35 13.04 -22.79
N LEU A 821 -10.34 13.02 -23.65
CA LEU A 821 -9.25 12.03 -23.64
C LEU A 821 -8.03 12.44 -22.81
N GLN A 822 -8.16 13.46 -21.94
CA GLN A 822 -7.08 13.87 -21.05
C GLN A 822 -6.65 12.70 -20.15
N VAL A 823 -5.36 12.33 -20.24
CA VAL A 823 -4.74 11.25 -19.47
C VAL A 823 -4.16 11.78 -18.16
N GLY A 824 -4.37 11.03 -17.08
CA GLY A 824 -3.73 11.26 -15.77
C GLY A 824 -4.29 12.42 -14.95
N GLY A 825 -3.69 12.61 -13.79
CA GLY A 825 -4.04 13.66 -12.83
C GLY A 825 -5.25 13.32 -11.94
N PRO A 826 -5.64 14.21 -11.04
CA PRO A 826 -6.78 14.03 -10.18
C PRO A 826 -8.04 13.66 -10.96
N GLY A 827 -8.85 12.76 -10.39
CA GLY A 827 -10.10 12.33 -10.98
C GLY A 827 -11.19 13.42 -10.94
N PHE A 828 -12.27 13.18 -11.66
CA PHE A 828 -13.49 13.97 -11.53
C PHE A 828 -14.48 13.26 -10.59
N SER A 829 -15.37 14.03 -9.94
CA SER A 829 -16.39 13.48 -9.04
C SER A 829 -17.79 13.88 -9.54
N ASP A 830 -18.62 12.89 -9.78
CA ASP A 830 -20.04 13.01 -10.04
C ASP A 830 -20.87 12.67 -8.79
N TYR A 831 -20.30 12.96 -7.62
CA TYR A 831 -20.93 12.80 -6.32
C TYR A 831 -21.04 14.10 -5.57
N LYS A 832 -22.24 14.38 -5.04
CA LYS A 832 -22.42 15.32 -3.96
C LYS A 832 -21.94 14.66 -2.67
N VAL A 833 -21.03 15.32 -1.99
CA VAL A 833 -20.40 14.80 -0.77
C VAL A 833 -20.99 15.53 0.43
N THR A 834 -21.52 14.78 1.38
CA THR A 834 -22.07 15.30 2.63
C THR A 834 -21.27 14.73 3.81
N ASP A 835 -20.57 15.61 4.54
CA ASP A 835 -19.93 15.28 5.80
C ASP A 835 -20.90 15.63 6.94
N THR A 836 -21.18 14.67 7.79
CA THR A 836 -22.16 14.83 8.90
C THR A 836 -21.58 15.53 10.14
N GLY A 837 -20.30 15.95 10.09
CA GLY A 837 -19.62 16.60 11.22
C GLY A 837 -19.18 15.65 12.35
N ASN A 838 -19.66 14.41 12.37
CA ASN A 838 -19.20 13.35 13.26
C ASN A 838 -18.13 12.44 12.60
N GLY A 839 -17.67 12.82 11.42
CA GLY A 839 -16.66 12.12 10.64
C GLY A 839 -17.20 11.05 9.68
N THR A 840 -18.54 10.90 9.54
CA THR A 840 -19.16 10.03 8.52
C THR A 840 -19.43 10.81 7.24
N THR A 841 -19.02 10.25 6.10
CA THR A 841 -19.16 10.89 4.79
C THR A 841 -20.08 10.06 3.89
N TYR A 842 -21.08 10.73 3.27
CA TYR A 842 -22.03 10.13 2.31
C TYR A 842 -21.76 10.65 0.92
N TYR A 843 -22.02 9.79 -0.07
CA TYR A 843 -21.77 10.04 -1.50
C TYR A 843 -23.07 9.84 -2.28
N GLU A 844 -23.70 10.92 -2.74
CA GLU A 844 -24.93 10.90 -3.55
C GLU A 844 -24.58 11.19 -5.01
N PRO A 845 -24.86 10.26 -5.96
CA PRO A 845 -24.53 10.49 -7.36
C PRO A 845 -25.41 11.58 -7.98
N PHE A 846 -24.83 12.36 -8.91
CA PHE A 846 -25.55 13.29 -9.75
C PHE A 846 -25.10 13.22 -11.21
N ASP A 847 -25.92 13.68 -12.15
CA ASP A 847 -25.55 13.83 -13.56
C ASP A 847 -25.52 15.31 -13.95
N SER A 848 -24.57 15.68 -14.80
CA SER A 848 -24.38 17.02 -15.30
C SER A 848 -23.72 17.00 -16.68
N ASP A 849 -23.84 18.10 -17.41
CA ASP A 849 -23.17 18.34 -18.68
C ASP A 849 -21.81 19.06 -18.51
N ALA A 850 -21.35 19.24 -17.28
CA ALA A 850 -20.09 19.85 -16.95
C ALA A 850 -18.92 19.16 -17.68
N PRO A 851 -18.01 19.92 -18.32
CA PRO A 851 -16.92 19.36 -19.14
C PRO A 851 -15.97 18.43 -18.36
N GLU A 852 -15.78 18.66 -17.07
CA GLU A 852 -14.96 17.82 -16.21
C GLU A 852 -15.53 16.41 -16.06
N LEU A 853 -16.85 16.24 -16.14
CA LEU A 853 -17.52 14.94 -16.07
C LEU A 853 -17.46 14.15 -17.39
N GLN A 854 -16.90 14.73 -18.44
CA GLN A 854 -16.81 14.10 -19.77
C GLN A 854 -15.53 13.28 -19.97
N ARG A 855 -14.67 13.18 -18.95
CA ARG A 855 -13.46 12.34 -18.98
C ARG A 855 -13.80 10.85 -18.99
N ARG A 856 -12.81 10.04 -19.39
CA ARG A 856 -12.91 8.58 -19.33
C ARG A 856 -13.24 8.10 -17.92
N SER A 857 -14.05 7.05 -17.84
CA SER A 857 -14.59 6.50 -16.59
C SER A 857 -13.52 6.00 -15.61
N ILE A 858 -12.30 5.68 -16.08
CA ILE A 858 -11.18 5.31 -15.19
C ILE A 858 -10.75 6.48 -14.27
N TYR A 859 -11.01 7.72 -14.66
CA TYR A 859 -10.70 8.91 -13.86
C TYR A 859 -11.87 9.36 -12.99
N ARG A 860 -12.98 8.62 -12.99
CA ARG A 860 -14.11 8.87 -12.10
C ARG A 860 -13.71 8.54 -10.66
N PHE A 861 -14.01 9.44 -9.73
CA PHE A 861 -13.87 9.20 -8.31
C PHE A 861 -14.61 7.91 -7.88
N SER A 862 -13.94 7.02 -7.21
CA SER A 862 -14.43 5.68 -6.85
C SER A 862 -14.63 5.57 -5.32
N PRO A 863 -15.77 6.09 -4.78
CA PRO A 863 -16.08 5.94 -3.36
C PRO A 863 -16.60 4.53 -3.08
N ARG A 864 -16.24 3.97 -1.94
CA ARG A 864 -16.85 2.73 -1.43
C ARG A 864 -18.25 3.01 -0.91
N GLY A 865 -19.20 2.10 -1.21
CA GLY A 865 -20.60 2.30 -0.84
C GLY A 865 -21.30 3.48 -1.54
N GLY A 866 -20.67 4.04 -2.56
CA GLY A 866 -21.28 5.07 -3.41
C GLY A 866 -22.06 4.41 -4.54
N GLU A 867 -23.40 4.48 -4.51
CA GLU A 867 -24.24 3.97 -5.58
C GLU A 867 -24.14 4.82 -6.86
N THR A 868 -24.28 4.18 -8.03
CA THR A 868 -24.35 4.89 -9.31
C THR A 868 -25.50 4.35 -10.14
N SER A 869 -26.25 5.25 -10.74
CA SER A 869 -27.45 4.86 -11.49
C SER A 869 -27.14 4.06 -12.77
N MET A 870 -25.97 4.19 -13.35
CA MET A 870 -25.59 3.53 -14.61
C MET A 870 -24.55 2.42 -14.40
N LEU A 871 -23.41 2.70 -13.73
CA LEU A 871 -22.31 1.75 -13.69
C LEU A 871 -22.70 0.49 -12.92
N ASP A 872 -23.39 0.61 -11.78
CA ASP A 872 -23.83 -0.54 -10.98
C ASP A 872 -24.84 -1.41 -11.72
N LEU A 873 -25.77 -0.76 -12.46
CA LEU A 873 -26.71 -1.50 -13.31
C LEU A 873 -26.01 -2.28 -14.42
N PHE A 874 -24.83 -1.85 -14.86
CA PHE A 874 -24.00 -2.53 -15.86
C PHE A 874 -22.87 -3.35 -15.25
N ASP A 875 -23.06 -3.87 -14.04
CA ASP A 875 -22.19 -4.82 -13.34
C ASP A 875 -20.76 -4.26 -13.07
N CYS A 876 -20.62 -2.95 -12.84
CA CYS A 876 -19.36 -2.40 -12.38
C CYS A 876 -19.03 -2.95 -10.99
N PRO A 877 -17.83 -3.53 -10.76
CA PRO A 877 -17.48 -4.06 -9.46
C PRO A 877 -17.45 -3.00 -8.37
N ASP A 878 -17.91 -3.34 -7.17
CA ASP A 878 -17.65 -2.57 -5.97
C ASP A 878 -16.15 -2.59 -5.65
N CYS A 879 -15.57 -1.42 -5.42
CA CYS A 879 -14.16 -1.28 -5.08
C CYS A 879 -13.82 -1.63 -3.61
N ALA A 880 -14.76 -2.14 -2.84
CA ALA A 880 -14.53 -2.61 -1.47
C ALA A 880 -13.82 -3.99 -1.43
N THR A 881 -14.04 -4.81 -2.46
CA THR A 881 -13.48 -6.15 -2.58
C THR A 881 -12.76 -6.37 -3.90
N ALA A 882 -11.81 -7.29 -3.93
CA ALA A 882 -11.14 -7.67 -5.17
C ALA A 882 -12.12 -8.36 -6.13
N ALA A 883 -12.15 -7.90 -7.38
CA ALA A 883 -12.99 -8.49 -8.43
C ALA A 883 -12.11 -9.10 -9.56
N PRO A 884 -11.65 -10.33 -9.43
CA PRO A 884 -10.77 -10.96 -10.41
C PRO A 884 -11.46 -11.35 -11.72
N LYS A 885 -12.79 -11.43 -11.69
CA LYS A 885 -13.65 -11.71 -12.84
C LYS A 885 -14.90 -10.87 -12.72
N ARG A 886 -15.23 -10.12 -13.77
CA ARG A 886 -16.45 -9.34 -13.83
C ARG A 886 -17.63 -10.21 -14.21
N THR A 887 -18.77 -9.99 -13.59
CA THR A 887 -20.05 -10.52 -14.04
C THR A 887 -20.52 -9.71 -15.27
N ALA A 888 -21.23 -10.35 -16.18
CA ALA A 888 -21.88 -9.66 -17.29
C ALA A 888 -23.32 -10.19 -17.40
N THR A 889 -24.25 -9.44 -16.85
CA THR A 889 -25.68 -9.77 -16.92
C THR A 889 -26.34 -9.05 -18.09
N THR A 890 -27.48 -9.55 -18.54
CA THR A 890 -28.36 -8.85 -19.47
C THR A 890 -29.73 -8.82 -18.85
N THR A 891 -30.17 -7.65 -18.39
CA THR A 891 -31.41 -7.47 -17.64
C THR A 891 -32.33 -6.46 -18.31
N PRO A 892 -33.66 -6.56 -18.12
CA PRO A 892 -34.60 -5.53 -18.57
C PRO A 892 -34.30 -4.13 -17.99
N LEU A 893 -33.77 -4.07 -16.76
CA LEU A 893 -33.40 -2.79 -16.12
C LEU A 893 -32.26 -2.09 -16.85
N GLN A 894 -31.29 -2.83 -17.36
CA GLN A 894 -30.20 -2.26 -18.18
C GLN A 894 -30.75 -1.61 -19.46
N ALA A 895 -31.63 -2.32 -20.18
CA ALA A 895 -32.29 -1.77 -21.38
C ALA A 895 -33.16 -0.56 -21.03
N LEU A 896 -33.92 -0.60 -19.93
CA LEU A 896 -34.71 0.50 -19.46
C LEU A 896 -33.89 1.73 -19.08
N ASN A 897 -32.74 1.52 -18.46
CA ASN A 897 -31.79 2.60 -18.11
C ASN A 897 -31.20 3.26 -19.36
N LEU A 898 -30.80 2.49 -20.36
CA LEU A 898 -30.32 3.05 -21.63
C LEU A 898 -31.42 3.79 -22.40
N TRP A 899 -32.66 3.38 -22.19
CA TRP A 899 -33.79 4.04 -22.81
C TRP A 899 -34.25 5.29 -22.08
N ASN A 900 -34.28 5.28 -20.74
CA ASN A 900 -34.85 6.33 -19.91
C ASN A 900 -33.87 7.01 -18.95
N GLY A 901 -32.65 6.50 -18.84
CA GLY A 901 -31.67 7.07 -17.93
C GLY A 901 -31.20 8.46 -18.31
N PRO A 902 -30.98 9.35 -17.33
CA PRO A 902 -30.60 10.74 -17.59
C PRO A 902 -29.41 10.88 -18.52
N ILE A 903 -28.35 10.11 -18.29
CA ILE A 903 -27.10 10.12 -19.09
C ILE A 903 -27.39 9.76 -20.54
N ALA A 904 -28.15 8.68 -20.77
CA ALA A 904 -28.46 8.24 -22.14
C ALA A 904 -29.30 9.27 -22.91
N ILE A 905 -30.30 9.84 -22.23
CA ILE A 905 -31.15 10.90 -22.80
C ILE A 905 -30.35 12.16 -23.13
N ARG A 906 -29.47 12.59 -22.23
CA ARG A 906 -28.64 13.77 -22.43
C ARG A 906 -27.64 13.55 -23.57
N LEU A 907 -26.89 12.42 -23.57
CA LEU A 907 -25.91 12.14 -24.61
C LEU A 907 -26.53 11.96 -26.00
N ALA A 908 -27.72 11.34 -26.11
CA ALA A 908 -28.45 11.28 -27.36
C ALA A 908 -28.85 12.68 -27.87
N GLY A 909 -29.23 13.59 -26.97
CA GLY A 909 -29.50 14.98 -27.29
C GLY A 909 -28.27 15.72 -27.79
N THR A 910 -27.17 15.65 -27.04
CA THR A 910 -25.91 16.28 -27.41
C THR A 910 -25.40 15.81 -28.79
N MET A 911 -25.46 14.48 -29.01
CA MET A 911 -25.08 13.88 -30.30
C MET A 911 -25.94 14.44 -31.44
N ALA A 912 -27.25 14.47 -31.28
CA ALA A 912 -28.16 14.98 -32.30
C ALA A 912 -27.92 16.46 -32.63
N GLU A 913 -27.70 17.30 -31.62
CA GLU A 913 -27.40 18.73 -31.81
C GLU A 913 -26.07 18.95 -32.55
N LYS A 914 -25.02 18.22 -32.18
CA LYS A 914 -23.73 18.30 -32.88
C LYS A 914 -23.85 17.93 -34.36
N ILE A 915 -24.52 16.79 -34.65
CA ILE A 915 -24.69 16.32 -36.02
C ILE A 915 -25.53 17.32 -36.85
N LYS A 916 -26.58 17.92 -36.28
CA LYS A 916 -27.36 18.97 -36.94
C LYS A 916 -26.54 20.23 -37.26
N ASN A 917 -25.54 20.52 -36.45
CA ASN A 917 -24.62 21.65 -36.72
C ASN A 917 -23.61 21.31 -37.79
N GLU A 918 -23.21 20.03 -37.94
CA GLU A 918 -22.27 19.57 -38.95
C GLU A 918 -22.88 19.45 -40.35
N THR A 919 -24.14 18.99 -40.45
CA THR A 919 -24.87 18.84 -41.73
C THR A 919 -26.35 19.16 -41.62
N LYS A 920 -26.92 19.73 -42.71
CA LYS A 920 -28.34 20.12 -42.79
C LYS A 920 -29.22 19.06 -43.47
N MET A 921 -28.62 18.09 -44.17
CA MET A 921 -29.38 17.06 -44.91
C MET A 921 -29.76 15.90 -44.00
N ASN A 922 -31.06 15.63 -43.83
CA ASN A 922 -31.57 14.60 -42.95
C ASN A 922 -30.94 13.21 -43.22
N GLN A 923 -30.70 12.86 -44.47
CA GLN A 923 -30.09 11.57 -44.83
C GLN A 923 -28.66 11.47 -44.36
N GLU A 924 -27.87 12.53 -44.51
CA GLU A 924 -26.50 12.59 -44.01
C GLU A 924 -26.46 12.57 -42.48
N GLN A 925 -27.43 13.23 -41.83
CA GLN A 925 -27.52 13.18 -40.37
C GLN A 925 -27.73 11.74 -39.87
N VAL A 926 -28.65 10.98 -40.48
CA VAL A 926 -28.89 9.57 -40.15
C VAL A 926 -27.62 8.74 -40.42
N GLN A 927 -26.95 8.96 -41.54
CA GLN A 927 -25.71 8.25 -41.86
C GLN A 927 -24.63 8.52 -40.83
N GLN A 928 -24.44 9.76 -40.38
CA GLN A 928 -23.47 10.12 -39.34
C GLN A 928 -23.80 9.46 -37.99
N VAL A 929 -25.08 9.35 -37.60
CA VAL A 929 -25.46 8.64 -36.38
C VAL A 929 -25.02 7.19 -36.44
N TYR A 930 -25.24 6.49 -37.56
CA TYR A 930 -24.81 5.11 -37.75
C TYR A 930 -23.28 4.97 -37.74
N GLN A 931 -22.56 5.86 -38.42
CA GLN A 931 -21.09 5.85 -38.44
C GLN A 931 -20.48 6.09 -37.05
N LYS A 932 -21.01 7.06 -36.29
CA LYS A 932 -20.54 7.43 -34.94
C LYS A 932 -20.89 6.36 -33.89
N THR A 933 -22.00 5.64 -34.04
CA THR A 933 -22.42 4.60 -33.07
C THR A 933 -21.97 3.21 -33.45
N LEU A 934 -22.23 2.80 -34.71
CA LEU A 934 -22.03 1.42 -35.18
C LEU A 934 -20.79 1.26 -36.08
N GLY A 935 -20.14 2.36 -36.46
CA GLY A 935 -18.98 2.37 -37.35
C GLY A 935 -19.28 1.96 -38.78
N ARG A 936 -20.54 2.00 -39.23
CA ARG A 936 -20.97 1.65 -40.58
C ARG A 936 -22.06 2.55 -41.11
N ASN A 937 -22.31 2.50 -42.39
CA ASN A 937 -23.47 3.11 -42.99
C ASN A 937 -24.74 2.28 -42.67
N PRO A 938 -25.94 2.93 -42.61
CA PRO A 938 -27.18 2.19 -42.55
C PRO A 938 -27.40 1.41 -43.84
N SER A 939 -28.08 0.26 -43.77
CA SER A 939 -28.67 -0.39 -44.94
C SER A 939 -29.84 0.46 -45.49
N GLU A 940 -30.29 0.15 -46.68
CA GLU A 940 -31.44 0.91 -47.31
C GLU A 940 -32.70 0.90 -46.41
N ILE A 941 -33.01 -0.25 -45.79
CA ILE A 941 -34.12 -0.41 -44.87
C ILE A 941 -33.88 0.40 -43.60
N GLU A 942 -32.73 0.32 -43.00
CA GLU A 942 -32.36 1.10 -41.80
C GLU A 942 -32.39 2.61 -42.10
N ALA A 943 -31.87 3.04 -43.26
CA ALA A 943 -31.87 4.47 -43.66
C ALA A 943 -33.29 4.99 -43.78
N LYS A 944 -34.21 4.22 -44.40
CA LYS A 944 -35.62 4.57 -44.54
C LYS A 944 -36.29 4.69 -43.15
N LEU A 945 -36.22 3.65 -42.31
CA LEU A 945 -36.86 3.61 -41.00
C LEU A 945 -36.33 4.70 -40.07
N ALA A 946 -34.98 4.90 -40.04
CA ALA A 946 -34.39 5.93 -39.24
C ALA A 946 -34.69 7.34 -39.75
N GLY A 947 -34.84 7.53 -41.07
CA GLY A 947 -35.27 8.77 -41.67
C GLY A 947 -36.75 9.12 -41.33
N GLU A 948 -37.64 8.12 -41.33
CA GLU A 948 -39.04 8.27 -40.90
C GLU A 948 -39.09 8.63 -39.40
N LEU A 949 -38.35 7.94 -38.56
CA LEU A 949 -38.22 8.22 -37.13
C LEU A 949 -37.67 9.62 -36.86
N ALA A 950 -36.60 10.02 -37.60
CA ALA A 950 -36.04 11.35 -37.49
C ALA A 950 -37.01 12.48 -37.87
N SER A 951 -37.85 12.24 -38.90
CA SER A 951 -38.83 13.22 -39.34
C SER A 951 -40.02 13.36 -38.36
N GLN A 952 -40.43 12.27 -37.71
CA GLN A 952 -41.59 12.28 -36.78
C GLN A 952 -41.20 12.69 -35.36
N HIS A 953 -40.04 12.26 -34.88
CA HIS A 953 -39.62 12.40 -33.48
C HIS A 953 -38.25 13.10 -33.28
N GLY A 954 -37.65 13.57 -34.39
CA GLY A 954 -36.35 14.24 -34.38
C GLY A 954 -35.14 13.28 -34.34
N LEU A 955 -34.00 13.78 -34.72
CA LEU A 955 -32.76 13.02 -34.79
C LEU A 955 -32.33 12.41 -33.43
N ARG A 956 -32.73 13.07 -32.33
CA ARG A 956 -32.49 12.56 -30.97
C ARG A 956 -33.11 11.18 -30.77
N ALA A 957 -34.27 10.89 -31.35
CA ALA A 957 -34.91 9.59 -31.25
C ALA A 957 -34.05 8.50 -31.91
N VAL A 958 -33.48 8.79 -33.09
CA VAL A 958 -32.57 7.86 -33.80
C VAL A 958 -31.30 7.61 -32.96
N CYS A 959 -30.67 8.65 -32.43
CA CYS A 959 -29.51 8.52 -31.55
C CYS A 959 -29.81 7.62 -30.36
N ARG A 960 -30.97 7.81 -29.70
CA ARG A 960 -31.37 7.02 -28.54
C ARG A 960 -31.65 5.55 -28.88
N VAL A 961 -32.24 5.25 -30.04
CA VAL A 961 -32.42 3.86 -30.52
C VAL A 961 -31.07 3.18 -30.74
N LEU A 962 -30.13 3.83 -31.41
CA LEU A 962 -28.86 3.21 -31.75
C LEU A 962 -27.96 3.02 -30.54
N LEU A 963 -27.95 3.95 -29.58
CA LEU A 963 -27.24 3.78 -28.31
C LEU A 963 -27.77 2.63 -27.45
N ASN A 964 -29.02 2.19 -27.66
CA ASN A 964 -29.65 1.05 -26.98
C ASN A 964 -29.65 -0.23 -27.86
N SER A 965 -29.02 -0.22 -29.02
CA SER A 965 -28.99 -1.38 -29.90
C SER A 965 -27.97 -2.43 -29.41
N ASN A 966 -28.28 -3.73 -29.64
CA ASN A 966 -27.34 -4.80 -29.36
C ASN A 966 -26.03 -4.65 -30.13
N GLU A 967 -26.06 -4.11 -31.34
CA GLU A 967 -24.87 -3.87 -32.13
C GLU A 967 -23.94 -2.82 -31.49
N PHE A 968 -24.51 -1.82 -30.77
CA PHE A 968 -23.70 -0.88 -29.98
C PHE A 968 -23.14 -1.51 -28.71
N LEU A 969 -23.98 -2.28 -27.99
CA LEU A 969 -23.67 -2.84 -26.68
C LEU A 969 -22.74 -4.04 -26.68
N MET A 970 -22.69 -4.79 -27.78
CA MET A 970 -21.99 -6.06 -27.87
C MET A 970 -20.76 -5.96 -28.77
N VAL A 971 -19.72 -6.70 -28.37
CA VAL A 971 -18.53 -6.96 -29.18
C VAL A 971 -18.57 -8.42 -29.61
N GLU A 972 -18.58 -8.62 -30.92
CA GLU A 972 -18.58 -9.97 -31.53
C GLU A 972 -17.18 -10.55 -31.73
#